data_527518c9616fef3cdceda72f17c1fb88
#
_entry.id   527518c9616fef3cdceda72f17c1fb88
#
_cell.length_a   1.000
_cell.length_b   1.000
_cell.length_c   1.000
_cell.angle_alpha   90.00
_cell.angle_beta   90.00
_cell.angle_gamma   90.00
#
_symmetry.space_group_name_H-M   'P 1'
#
loop_
_entity.id
_entity.type
_entity.pdbx_description
1 polymer ?
#
loop_
_entity_poly.entity_id
_entity_poly.type
_entity_poly.pdbx_seq_one_letter_code
_entity_poly.pdbx_strand_id
1 'polypeptide(L)'
;MFDIEYLDIPPLTHAGGTVRLPGSKSISNRVLLLAALSHGQTTVHDLLASDDTAVMLAALRQLGCSVEQHGDSAVIGGLGGQLVARQATLFMGNAGTAMRPLTAALALLGGDFELSGVPRMHERPIGDLVDALRQLGCVIDYLGNEGFPPLRLRPGTLKLDRPIQVRGDVSSQFLTALLMALPLVAQRDIRIEVVGELISRPYIEITLNLLKRFGIQVQREGWQRFTIPGGSRYQSPGEIHVEGDASSASYFIALGAIAACANGQNGIKIMGVGADSMQGDIRFVEAARSMGAQIESAPNALQVSRGAWPLKAIDIDCNHIPDAAMTLAVMALYAQGTTVLRNIASWRVKETDRIAAMACELQKLGATVEEGADYLKITPPAQPGAWKPAAIHTYDDHRIAMCFSLAAFNPSGLPVRILDPKCVAKTFPDYFEALFSVAQAQTDQIPVICVDGPTASGKGTLAALTAHRLGYHYLDSGALYRLSAFAASRAGISLDDGDAVAEVARSLPVRFKGDRIFLAAGSAEEDVSEAIRTESAGMAASRVSAHPQVRNALLDLQRSFRQLPGLVADGRDMGTVVFSDAPLKIYLTASALHRAERRHRQLISKGNTTTIAAIQQDLEARDLRDMSRKAAPLKPAENAQLLDNSDLTIEQSLEQVIDWWQGTRPF
;
A
#
# COMPACT_ATOMS: atom_id res chain seq x y z
N MET A 1 -3.78 5.48 0.47
CA MET A 1 -2.44 5.10 -0.08
C MET A 1 -1.41 6.17 0.25
N PHE A 2 -0.21 5.78 0.71
CA PHE A 2 0.90 6.68 1.05
C PHE A 2 1.69 7.09 -0.21
N ASP A 3 1.23 8.13 -0.91
CA ASP A 3 1.96 8.73 -2.04
C ASP A 3 2.89 9.83 -1.51
N ILE A 4 3.93 9.39 -0.82
CA ILE A 4 4.93 10.20 -0.13
C ILE A 4 6.33 9.65 -0.41
N GLU A 5 7.34 10.47 -0.18
CA GLU A 5 8.74 10.11 -0.48
C GLU A 5 9.27 9.00 0.43
N TYR A 6 8.89 9.02 1.69
CA TYR A 6 9.24 7.99 2.68
C TYR A 6 8.18 7.90 3.77
N LEU A 7 8.05 6.73 4.38
CA LEU A 7 7.17 6.44 5.51
C LEU A 7 7.99 5.97 6.70
N ASP A 8 7.93 6.70 7.82
CA ASP A 8 8.51 6.29 9.08
C ASP A 8 7.52 5.43 9.87
N ILE A 9 7.86 4.17 10.09
CA ILE A 9 7.09 3.25 10.91
C ILE A 9 7.71 3.25 12.31
N PRO A 10 6.97 3.70 13.34
CA PRO A 10 7.49 3.67 14.71
C PRO A 10 7.64 2.23 15.22
N PRO A 11 8.33 2.00 16.36
CA PRO A 11 8.44 0.68 16.95
C PRO A 11 7.05 0.08 17.21
N LEU A 12 6.84 -1.13 16.67
CA LEU A 12 5.59 -1.88 16.83
C LEU A 12 5.79 -3.02 17.82
N THR A 13 4.74 -3.38 18.57
CA THR A 13 4.85 -4.36 19.66
C THR A 13 3.82 -5.49 19.56
N HIS A 14 2.58 -5.17 19.26
CA HIS A 14 1.47 -6.11 19.24
C HIS A 14 0.74 -6.07 17.89
N ALA A 15 0.05 -7.15 17.59
CA ALA A 15 -0.86 -7.19 16.46
C ALA A 15 -2.09 -8.04 16.76
N GLY A 16 -3.21 -7.68 16.13
CA GLY A 16 -4.47 -8.42 16.24
C GLY A 16 -5.57 -7.75 15.43
N GLY A 17 -6.60 -8.54 15.11
CA GLY A 17 -7.73 -8.05 14.31
C GLY A 17 -7.93 -8.85 13.03
N THR A 18 -8.66 -8.26 12.10
CA THR A 18 -8.99 -8.91 10.82
C THR A 18 -8.49 -8.06 9.65
N VAL A 19 -7.81 -8.72 8.71
CA VAL A 19 -7.41 -8.12 7.44
C VAL A 19 -8.08 -8.86 6.30
N ARG A 20 -8.59 -8.11 5.31
CA ARG A 20 -9.05 -8.63 4.03
C ARG A 20 -7.99 -8.36 2.97
N LEU A 21 -7.58 -9.41 2.27
CA LEU A 21 -6.58 -9.31 1.23
C LEU A 21 -7.18 -8.73 -0.07
N PRO A 22 -6.41 -7.98 -0.86
CA PRO A 22 -6.78 -7.64 -2.23
C PRO A 22 -6.79 -8.89 -3.10
N GLY A 23 -7.48 -8.84 -4.23
CA GLY A 23 -7.47 -9.90 -5.22
C GLY A 23 -6.05 -10.24 -5.71
N SER A 24 -5.81 -11.51 -6.03
CA SER A 24 -4.52 -11.97 -6.54
C SER A 24 -4.18 -11.32 -7.88
N LYS A 25 -3.02 -10.65 -7.96
CA LYS A 25 -2.49 -10.09 -9.20
C LYS A 25 -2.35 -11.14 -10.29
N SER A 26 -1.81 -12.30 -9.93
CA SER A 26 -1.57 -13.40 -10.86
C SER A 26 -2.85 -13.98 -11.44
N ILE A 27 -3.92 -14.04 -10.66
CA ILE A 27 -5.23 -14.49 -11.11
C ILE A 27 -5.91 -13.37 -11.91
N SER A 28 -5.93 -12.14 -11.40
CA SER A 28 -6.57 -10.99 -12.05
C SER A 28 -6.13 -10.80 -13.50
N ASN A 29 -4.83 -10.68 -13.77
CA ASN A 29 -4.34 -10.47 -15.13
C ASN A 29 -4.65 -11.64 -16.07
N ARG A 30 -4.61 -12.90 -15.56
CA ARG A 30 -5.01 -14.06 -16.35
C ARG A 30 -6.49 -14.04 -16.68
N VAL A 31 -7.33 -13.80 -15.69
CA VAL A 31 -8.80 -13.76 -15.87
C VAL A 31 -9.20 -12.66 -16.82
N LEU A 32 -8.63 -11.46 -16.70
CA LEU A 32 -8.91 -10.35 -17.63
C LEU A 32 -8.59 -10.73 -19.08
N LEU A 33 -7.43 -11.33 -19.34
CA LEU A 33 -7.07 -11.76 -20.69
C LEU A 33 -7.95 -12.91 -21.19
N LEU A 34 -8.21 -13.92 -20.37
CA LEU A 34 -9.07 -15.06 -20.75
C LEU A 34 -10.52 -14.62 -21.02
N ALA A 35 -11.07 -13.71 -20.21
CA ALA A 35 -12.36 -13.11 -20.43
C ALA A 35 -12.42 -12.36 -21.77
N ALA A 36 -11.38 -11.55 -22.07
CA ALA A 36 -11.29 -10.84 -23.34
C ALA A 36 -11.19 -11.76 -24.57
N LEU A 37 -10.52 -12.91 -24.44
CA LEU A 37 -10.36 -13.89 -25.51
C LEU A 37 -11.56 -14.82 -25.68
N SER A 38 -12.49 -14.87 -24.72
CA SER A 38 -13.63 -15.78 -24.69
C SER A 38 -14.79 -15.34 -25.60
N HIS A 39 -15.68 -16.30 -25.88
CA HIS A 39 -17.02 -15.99 -26.32
C HIS A 39 -17.90 -15.64 -25.14
N GLY A 40 -18.73 -14.59 -25.29
CA GLY A 40 -19.66 -14.12 -24.26
C GLY A 40 -19.06 -13.08 -23.32
N GLN A 41 -19.85 -12.69 -22.33
CA GLN A 41 -19.51 -11.69 -21.33
C GLN A 41 -19.06 -12.39 -20.05
N THR A 42 -18.05 -11.85 -19.37
CA THR A 42 -17.58 -12.34 -18.08
C THR A 42 -17.61 -11.22 -17.04
N THR A 43 -18.30 -11.45 -15.93
CA THR A 43 -18.23 -10.60 -14.74
C THR A 43 -17.12 -11.10 -13.83
N VAL A 44 -16.13 -10.26 -13.56
CA VAL A 44 -15.00 -10.56 -12.69
C VAL A 44 -15.21 -9.82 -11.38
N HIS A 45 -15.32 -10.55 -10.27
CA HIS A 45 -15.48 -10.03 -8.91
C HIS A 45 -14.16 -10.09 -8.15
N ASP A 46 -14.02 -9.25 -7.13
CA ASP A 46 -12.83 -9.15 -6.28
C ASP A 46 -11.53 -8.89 -7.10
N LEU A 47 -11.66 -8.15 -8.21
CA LEU A 47 -10.56 -7.81 -9.09
C LEU A 47 -9.57 -6.90 -8.37
N LEU A 48 -8.29 -7.22 -8.45
CA LEU A 48 -7.26 -6.34 -7.92
C LEU A 48 -7.28 -4.98 -8.63
N ALA A 49 -7.40 -3.90 -7.86
CA ALA A 49 -7.22 -2.53 -8.34
C ALA A 49 -5.74 -2.13 -8.15
N SER A 50 -4.92 -2.30 -9.21
CA SER A 50 -3.48 -2.04 -9.17
C SER A 50 -2.96 -1.54 -10.51
N ASP A 51 -1.70 -1.06 -10.53
CA ASP A 51 -1.04 -0.62 -11.76
C ASP A 51 -1.00 -1.74 -12.81
N ASP A 52 -0.69 -2.98 -12.38
CA ASP A 52 -0.58 -4.14 -13.29
C ASP A 52 -1.93 -4.48 -13.96
N THR A 53 -3.05 -4.37 -13.24
CA THR A 53 -4.38 -4.61 -13.80
C THR A 53 -4.88 -3.42 -14.61
N ALA A 54 -4.54 -2.22 -14.23
CA ALA A 54 -4.90 -0.99 -14.95
C ALA A 54 -4.31 -0.99 -16.38
N VAL A 55 -3.03 -1.35 -16.53
CA VAL A 55 -2.41 -1.44 -17.87
C VAL A 55 -3.01 -2.55 -18.71
N MET A 56 -3.40 -3.69 -18.12
CA MET A 56 -4.11 -4.76 -18.84
C MET A 56 -5.48 -4.28 -19.32
N LEU A 57 -6.28 -3.67 -18.46
CA LEU A 57 -7.61 -3.13 -18.83
C LEU A 57 -7.51 -2.07 -19.93
N ALA A 58 -6.49 -1.18 -19.85
CA ALA A 58 -6.22 -0.18 -20.89
C ALA A 58 -5.88 -0.83 -22.23
N ALA A 59 -5.01 -1.85 -22.23
CA ALA A 59 -4.64 -2.60 -23.42
C ALA A 59 -5.87 -3.31 -24.04
N LEU A 60 -6.70 -3.96 -23.22
CA LEU A 60 -7.92 -4.64 -23.69
C LEU A 60 -8.91 -3.67 -24.33
N ARG A 61 -9.10 -2.47 -23.77
CA ARG A 61 -9.93 -1.41 -24.39
C ARG A 61 -9.38 -0.97 -25.74
N GLN A 62 -8.06 -0.78 -25.86
CA GLN A 62 -7.41 -0.42 -27.13
C GLN A 62 -7.55 -1.53 -28.19
N LEU A 63 -7.64 -2.78 -27.79
CA LEU A 63 -7.85 -3.94 -28.66
C LEU A 63 -9.31 -4.13 -29.05
N GLY A 64 -10.23 -3.32 -28.50
CA GLY A 64 -11.64 -3.30 -28.86
C GLY A 64 -12.56 -4.10 -27.92
N CYS A 65 -12.08 -4.55 -26.76
CA CYS A 65 -12.93 -5.15 -25.75
C CYS A 65 -13.83 -4.09 -25.08
N SER A 66 -15.09 -4.41 -24.84
CA SER A 66 -15.91 -3.64 -23.91
C SER A 66 -15.48 -3.97 -22.48
N VAL A 67 -15.19 -2.93 -21.70
CA VAL A 67 -14.76 -3.05 -20.32
C VAL A 67 -15.50 -2.03 -19.48
N GLU A 68 -16.42 -2.50 -18.65
CA GLU A 68 -17.12 -1.70 -17.64
C GLU A 68 -16.59 -2.06 -16.26
N GLN A 69 -16.18 -1.06 -15.48
CA GLN A 69 -15.59 -1.28 -14.16
C GLN A 69 -16.42 -0.59 -13.08
N HIS A 70 -16.72 -1.32 -12.00
CA HIS A 70 -17.50 -0.86 -10.86
C HIS A 70 -16.81 -1.30 -9.56
N GLY A 71 -16.04 -0.39 -8.97
CA GLY A 71 -15.27 -0.70 -7.74
C GLY A 71 -14.23 -1.80 -8.00
N ASP A 72 -14.35 -2.90 -7.26
CA ASP A 72 -13.51 -4.10 -7.36
C ASP A 72 -14.06 -5.16 -8.33
N SER A 73 -15.03 -4.79 -9.17
CA SER A 73 -15.61 -5.68 -10.16
C SER A 73 -15.49 -5.11 -11.57
N ALA A 74 -15.34 -5.97 -12.57
CA ALA A 74 -15.29 -5.58 -13.97
C ALA A 74 -16.12 -6.52 -14.84
N VAL A 75 -16.83 -5.95 -15.82
CA VAL A 75 -17.57 -6.69 -16.82
C VAL A 75 -16.81 -6.61 -18.15
N ILE A 76 -16.39 -7.75 -18.67
CA ILE A 76 -15.57 -7.85 -19.89
C ILE A 76 -16.37 -8.50 -20.99
N GLY A 77 -16.58 -7.79 -22.09
CA GLY A 77 -17.15 -8.36 -23.31
C GLY A 77 -16.08 -9.08 -24.13
N GLY A 78 -16.20 -10.38 -24.24
CA GLY A 78 -15.20 -11.21 -24.92
C GLY A 78 -15.24 -11.03 -26.44
N LEU A 79 -14.07 -11.11 -27.08
CA LEU A 79 -13.86 -10.96 -28.53
C LEU A 79 -13.99 -12.27 -29.30
N GLY A 80 -14.21 -13.40 -28.60
CA GLY A 80 -14.35 -14.71 -29.26
C GLY A 80 -13.11 -15.17 -30.04
N GLY A 81 -11.92 -14.73 -29.61
CA GLY A 81 -10.66 -15.02 -30.31
C GLY A 81 -10.41 -14.19 -31.57
N GLN A 82 -11.14 -13.11 -31.80
CA GLN A 82 -10.97 -12.20 -32.94
C GLN A 82 -10.70 -10.78 -32.43
N LEU A 83 -9.60 -10.19 -32.86
CA LEU A 83 -9.27 -8.80 -32.51
C LEU A 83 -10.08 -7.83 -33.39
N VAL A 84 -10.65 -6.82 -32.77
CA VAL A 84 -11.26 -5.68 -33.46
C VAL A 84 -10.18 -4.74 -33.98
N ALA A 85 -9.25 -4.34 -33.13
CA ALA A 85 -8.10 -3.55 -33.55
C ALA A 85 -6.98 -4.47 -34.08
N ARG A 86 -6.49 -4.17 -35.29
CA ARG A 86 -5.37 -4.89 -35.92
C ARG A 86 -4.06 -4.14 -35.82
N GLN A 87 -4.05 -2.96 -35.22
CA GLN A 87 -2.89 -2.13 -34.98
C GLN A 87 -3.04 -1.37 -33.68
N ALA A 88 -2.03 -1.41 -32.82
CA ALA A 88 -2.00 -0.63 -31.56
C ALA A 88 -0.56 -0.51 -31.03
N THR A 89 -0.32 0.57 -30.27
CA THR A 89 0.86 0.72 -29.41
C THR A 89 0.43 0.58 -27.95
N LEU A 90 0.92 -0.46 -27.29
CA LEU A 90 0.48 -0.89 -25.96
C LEU A 90 1.60 -0.64 -24.94
N PHE A 91 1.31 0.18 -23.94
CA PHE A 91 2.22 0.42 -22.84
C PHE A 91 1.83 -0.48 -21.66
N MET A 92 2.75 -1.37 -21.28
CA MET A 92 2.50 -2.43 -20.29
C MET A 92 3.14 -2.14 -18.91
N GLY A 93 3.65 -0.92 -18.69
CA GLY A 93 4.27 -0.55 -17.42
C GLY A 93 5.40 -1.50 -17.02
N ASN A 94 5.36 -1.98 -15.77
CA ASN A 94 6.25 -3.05 -15.27
C ASN A 94 5.48 -4.38 -15.05
N ALA A 95 4.34 -4.58 -15.75
CA ALA A 95 3.42 -5.70 -15.57
C ALA A 95 3.83 -6.94 -16.37
N GLY A 96 4.78 -7.72 -15.88
CA GLY A 96 5.24 -8.94 -16.56
C GLY A 96 4.15 -9.99 -16.76
N THR A 97 3.17 -10.09 -15.87
CA THR A 97 2.01 -10.99 -15.96
C THR A 97 1.00 -10.58 -17.02
N ALA A 98 1.04 -9.34 -17.48
CA ALA A 98 0.25 -8.82 -18.60
C ALA A 98 1.05 -8.88 -19.92
N MET A 99 2.28 -8.36 -19.91
CA MET A 99 3.16 -8.23 -21.08
C MET A 99 3.32 -9.56 -21.83
N ARG A 100 3.73 -10.63 -21.16
CA ARG A 100 4.08 -11.90 -21.80
C ARG A 100 2.87 -12.65 -22.38
N PRO A 101 1.75 -12.86 -21.63
CA PRO A 101 0.58 -13.51 -22.20
C PRO A 101 -0.06 -12.71 -23.35
N LEU A 102 -0.08 -11.37 -23.22
CA LEU A 102 -0.62 -10.52 -24.29
C LEU A 102 0.25 -10.58 -25.55
N THR A 103 1.59 -10.56 -25.41
CA THR A 103 2.51 -10.74 -26.53
C THR A 103 2.21 -12.04 -27.28
N ALA A 104 2.05 -13.18 -26.57
CA ALA A 104 1.76 -14.45 -27.19
C ALA A 104 0.40 -14.45 -27.90
N ALA A 105 -0.65 -13.93 -27.26
CA ALA A 105 -2.00 -13.86 -27.84
C ALA A 105 -2.01 -13.00 -29.12
N LEU A 106 -1.41 -11.82 -29.10
CA LEU A 106 -1.34 -10.91 -30.25
C LEU A 106 -0.52 -11.46 -31.40
N ALA A 107 0.63 -12.11 -31.10
CA ALA A 107 1.48 -12.72 -32.10
C ALA A 107 0.77 -13.83 -32.87
N LEU A 108 -0.09 -14.64 -32.18
CA LEU A 108 -0.87 -15.71 -32.82
C LEU A 108 -2.12 -15.21 -33.55
N LEU A 109 -2.77 -14.17 -33.03
CA LEU A 109 -3.97 -13.60 -33.65
C LEU A 109 -3.64 -12.72 -34.88
N GLY A 110 -2.38 -12.30 -35.00
CA GLY A 110 -1.88 -11.48 -36.11
C GLY A 110 -2.36 -10.03 -36.07
N GLY A 111 -1.51 -9.13 -36.54
CA GLY A 111 -1.69 -7.69 -36.54
C GLY A 111 -0.34 -6.97 -36.47
N ASP A 112 -0.35 -5.64 -36.45
CA ASP A 112 0.84 -4.82 -36.26
C ASP A 112 0.77 -4.15 -34.88
N PHE A 113 1.50 -4.69 -33.91
CA PHE A 113 1.44 -4.24 -32.52
C PHE A 113 2.84 -3.88 -32.02
N GLU A 114 2.92 -2.76 -31.29
CA GLU A 114 4.11 -2.39 -30.53
C GLU A 114 3.81 -2.52 -29.04
N LEU A 115 4.65 -3.27 -28.31
CA LEU A 115 4.54 -3.45 -26.87
C LEU A 115 5.79 -2.89 -26.19
N SER A 116 5.58 -1.98 -25.26
CA SER A 116 6.65 -1.37 -24.46
C SER A 116 6.28 -1.28 -22.99
N GLY A 117 7.18 -0.75 -22.18
CA GLY A 117 6.95 -0.53 -20.74
C GLY A 117 7.92 0.49 -20.17
N VAL A 118 8.02 0.55 -18.84
CA VAL A 118 9.01 1.37 -18.15
C VAL A 118 10.44 0.84 -18.40
N PRO A 119 11.52 1.62 -18.12
CA PRO A 119 12.90 1.18 -18.36
C PRO A 119 13.21 -0.21 -17.78
N ARG A 120 12.74 -0.52 -16.59
CA ARG A 120 12.93 -1.84 -15.97
C ARG A 120 12.29 -2.98 -16.77
N MET A 121 11.15 -2.76 -17.43
CA MET A 121 10.56 -3.77 -18.32
C MET A 121 11.49 -4.13 -19.48
N HIS A 122 12.27 -3.18 -19.97
CA HIS A 122 13.24 -3.38 -21.06
C HIS A 122 14.49 -4.16 -20.61
N GLU A 123 14.63 -4.46 -19.34
CA GLU A 123 15.69 -5.30 -18.77
C GLU A 123 15.18 -6.70 -18.34
N ARG A 124 13.87 -6.93 -18.42
CA ARG A 124 13.25 -8.21 -18.04
C ARG A 124 13.15 -9.15 -19.24
N PRO A 125 13.69 -10.37 -19.16
CA PRO A 125 13.80 -11.26 -20.32
C PRO A 125 12.43 -11.68 -20.88
N ILE A 126 12.34 -11.75 -22.21
CA ILE A 126 11.22 -12.28 -22.97
C ILE A 126 11.68 -13.16 -24.14
N GLY A 127 13.00 -13.27 -24.37
CA GLY A 127 13.60 -13.95 -25.49
C GLY A 127 13.13 -15.38 -25.69
N ASP A 128 13.11 -16.20 -24.64
CA ASP A 128 12.68 -17.62 -24.74
C ASP A 128 11.21 -17.75 -25.19
N LEU A 129 10.34 -16.80 -24.81
CA LEU A 129 8.98 -16.75 -25.34
C LEU A 129 8.95 -16.34 -26.82
N VAL A 130 9.73 -15.35 -27.21
CA VAL A 130 9.84 -14.90 -28.61
C VAL A 130 10.37 -16.02 -29.49
N ASP A 131 11.38 -16.74 -29.04
CA ASP A 131 11.94 -17.88 -29.76
C ASP A 131 10.91 -19.02 -29.95
N ALA A 132 10.13 -19.30 -28.91
CA ALA A 132 9.02 -20.28 -28.99
C ALA A 132 7.95 -19.81 -30.00
N LEU A 133 7.57 -18.52 -30.01
CA LEU A 133 6.62 -17.96 -30.96
C LEU A 133 7.17 -17.92 -32.40
N ARG A 134 8.47 -17.66 -32.57
CA ARG A 134 9.13 -17.72 -33.88
C ARG A 134 9.16 -19.15 -34.47
N GLN A 135 9.27 -20.20 -33.63
CA GLN A 135 9.10 -21.59 -34.09
C GLN A 135 7.73 -21.81 -34.72
N LEU A 136 6.70 -21.08 -34.25
CA LEU A 136 5.36 -21.10 -34.81
C LEU A 136 5.16 -20.23 -36.05
N GLY A 137 6.19 -19.54 -36.52
CA GLY A 137 6.14 -18.64 -37.68
C GLY A 137 5.66 -17.23 -37.36
N CYS A 138 5.57 -16.83 -36.09
CA CYS A 138 5.31 -15.45 -35.73
C CYS A 138 6.47 -14.54 -36.10
N VAL A 139 6.17 -13.31 -36.56
CA VAL A 139 7.16 -12.30 -36.92
C VAL A 139 7.25 -11.29 -35.77
N ILE A 140 8.36 -11.29 -35.05
CA ILE A 140 8.60 -10.46 -33.87
C ILE A 140 9.97 -9.82 -33.98
N ASP A 141 10.01 -8.48 -33.92
CA ASP A 141 11.24 -7.70 -33.91
C ASP A 141 11.46 -7.11 -32.51
N TYR A 142 12.72 -7.09 -32.09
CA TYR A 142 13.14 -6.31 -30.92
C TYR A 142 13.41 -4.87 -31.36
N LEU A 143 12.83 -3.89 -30.68
CA LEU A 143 13.04 -2.47 -30.97
C LEU A 143 14.22 -1.88 -30.17
N GLY A 144 14.75 -2.64 -29.24
CA GLY A 144 15.92 -2.33 -28.42
C GLY A 144 16.89 -3.50 -28.37
N ASN A 145 17.26 -3.93 -27.15
CA ASN A 145 18.17 -5.05 -26.93
C ASN A 145 17.51 -6.38 -27.29
N GLU A 146 18.25 -7.27 -27.94
CA GLU A 146 17.77 -8.62 -28.27
C GLU A 146 17.48 -9.42 -27.00
N GLY A 147 16.33 -10.11 -27.00
CA GLY A 147 15.83 -10.87 -25.83
C GLY A 147 14.98 -10.06 -24.86
N PHE A 148 14.78 -8.74 -25.09
CA PHE A 148 14.09 -7.82 -24.20
C PHE A 148 13.07 -6.94 -24.92
N PRO A 149 11.99 -6.48 -24.25
CA PRO A 149 11.14 -5.42 -24.80
C PRO A 149 11.94 -4.13 -25.03
N PRO A 150 11.47 -3.18 -25.88
CA PRO A 150 10.18 -3.18 -26.59
C PRO A 150 10.16 -4.15 -27.78
N LEU A 151 8.95 -4.60 -28.14
CA LEU A 151 8.73 -5.55 -29.22
C LEU A 151 7.78 -4.96 -30.27
N ARG A 152 7.99 -5.33 -31.55
CA ARG A 152 7.02 -5.14 -32.61
C ARG A 152 6.59 -6.47 -33.18
N LEU A 153 5.28 -6.73 -33.14
CA LEU A 153 4.65 -7.92 -33.68
C LEU A 153 4.09 -7.59 -35.05
N ARG A 154 4.31 -8.46 -36.03
CA ARG A 154 3.76 -8.34 -37.39
C ARG A 154 3.04 -9.61 -37.80
N PRO A 155 2.10 -9.55 -38.78
CA PRO A 155 1.46 -10.74 -39.30
C PRO A 155 2.47 -11.76 -39.79
N GLY A 156 2.29 -13.02 -39.40
CA GLY A 156 3.11 -14.13 -39.85
C GLY A 156 2.26 -15.29 -40.35
N THR A 157 2.89 -16.29 -40.96
CA THR A 157 2.22 -17.53 -41.38
C THR A 157 2.50 -18.61 -40.35
N LEU A 158 1.43 -19.04 -39.64
CA LEU A 158 1.57 -20.01 -38.57
C LEU A 158 1.92 -21.42 -39.09
N LYS A 159 2.84 -22.08 -38.38
CA LYS A 159 3.30 -23.45 -38.61
C LYS A 159 3.07 -24.25 -37.32
N LEU A 160 2.00 -25.06 -37.29
CA LEU A 160 1.57 -25.80 -36.11
C LEU A 160 1.82 -27.32 -36.20
N ASP A 161 2.74 -27.73 -37.05
CA ASP A 161 3.00 -29.12 -37.40
C ASP A 161 4.04 -29.82 -36.53
N ARG A 162 4.76 -29.07 -35.71
CA ARG A 162 5.83 -29.57 -34.84
C ARG A 162 5.59 -29.20 -33.36
N PRO A 163 6.12 -29.99 -32.41
CA PRO A 163 6.15 -29.59 -31.01
C PRO A 163 6.91 -28.27 -30.82
N ILE A 164 6.45 -27.43 -29.90
CA ILE A 164 7.04 -26.17 -29.55
C ILE A 164 7.97 -26.39 -28.36
N GLN A 165 9.21 -25.97 -28.46
CA GLN A 165 10.16 -26.02 -27.35
C GLN A 165 10.18 -24.68 -26.61
N VAL A 166 10.09 -24.73 -25.27
CA VAL A 166 10.22 -23.54 -24.41
C VAL A 166 11.08 -23.85 -23.19
N ARG A 167 11.98 -22.96 -22.83
CA ARG A 167 12.78 -23.10 -21.62
C ARG A 167 11.94 -22.93 -20.38
N GLY A 168 12.12 -23.85 -19.40
CA GLY A 168 11.42 -23.84 -18.12
C GLY A 168 12.22 -23.28 -16.96
N ASP A 169 13.53 -23.12 -17.11
CA ASP A 169 14.50 -22.80 -16.07
C ASP A 169 14.76 -21.29 -15.85
N VAL A 170 14.14 -20.43 -16.68
CA VAL A 170 14.26 -18.96 -16.59
C VAL A 170 13.00 -18.35 -16.00
N SER A 171 11.82 -18.67 -16.57
CA SER A 171 10.55 -18.12 -16.10
C SER A 171 9.35 -18.98 -16.50
N SER A 172 8.49 -19.34 -15.54
CA SER A 172 7.22 -20.00 -15.82
C SER A 172 6.23 -19.15 -16.63
N GLN A 173 6.47 -17.84 -16.75
CA GLN A 173 5.59 -16.94 -17.50
C GLN A 173 5.64 -17.21 -19.01
N PHE A 174 6.71 -17.78 -19.54
CA PHE A 174 6.82 -18.13 -20.96
C PHE A 174 5.86 -19.29 -21.30
N LEU A 175 5.90 -20.37 -20.51
CA LEU A 175 4.95 -21.48 -20.65
C LEU A 175 3.51 -21.02 -20.39
N THR A 176 3.28 -20.19 -19.36
CA THR A 176 1.96 -19.59 -19.10
C THR A 176 1.43 -18.85 -20.32
N ALA A 177 2.24 -18.02 -20.97
CA ALA A 177 1.85 -17.24 -22.15
C ALA A 177 1.45 -18.14 -23.32
N LEU A 178 2.21 -19.20 -23.59
CA LEU A 178 1.91 -20.20 -24.62
C LEU A 178 0.62 -20.97 -24.30
N LEU A 179 0.45 -21.45 -23.06
CA LEU A 179 -0.76 -22.15 -22.63
C LEU A 179 -2.03 -21.31 -22.79
N MET A 180 -1.94 -20.01 -22.54
CA MET A 180 -3.07 -19.09 -22.67
C MET A 180 -3.32 -18.64 -24.14
N ALA A 181 -2.34 -18.68 -25.00
CA ALA A 181 -2.49 -18.17 -26.36
C ALA A 181 -2.80 -19.26 -27.38
N LEU A 182 -2.23 -20.45 -27.25
CA LEU A 182 -2.36 -21.54 -28.22
C LEU A 182 -3.78 -22.06 -28.46
N PRO A 183 -4.71 -22.08 -27.47
CA PRO A 183 -6.12 -22.43 -27.72
C PRO A 183 -6.79 -21.58 -28.80
N LEU A 184 -6.33 -20.35 -29.04
CA LEU A 184 -6.87 -19.45 -30.08
C LEU A 184 -6.66 -19.98 -31.51
N VAL A 185 -5.66 -20.81 -31.73
CA VAL A 185 -5.24 -21.29 -33.05
C VAL A 185 -5.21 -22.83 -33.15
N ALA A 186 -5.64 -23.54 -32.14
CA ALA A 186 -5.59 -25.01 -32.03
C ALA A 186 -6.65 -25.68 -32.91
N GLN A 187 -6.41 -25.77 -34.23
CA GLN A 187 -7.27 -26.56 -35.15
C GLN A 187 -7.03 -28.08 -34.98
N ARG A 188 -5.88 -28.49 -34.46
CA ARG A 188 -5.44 -29.82 -34.09
C ARG A 188 -4.68 -29.75 -32.77
N ASP A 189 -4.33 -30.92 -32.22
CA ASP A 189 -3.52 -30.99 -31.00
C ASP A 189 -2.18 -30.27 -31.19
N ILE A 190 -1.86 -29.34 -30.27
CA ILE A 190 -0.57 -28.61 -30.25
C ILE A 190 0.20 -29.05 -29.02
N ARG A 191 1.44 -29.49 -29.21
CA ARG A 191 2.33 -29.96 -28.17
C ARG A 191 3.37 -28.92 -27.80
N ILE A 192 3.58 -28.72 -26.49
CA ILE A 192 4.64 -27.92 -25.92
C ILE A 192 5.58 -28.85 -25.15
N GLU A 193 6.86 -28.74 -25.42
CA GLU A 193 7.92 -29.45 -24.70
C GLU A 193 8.74 -28.46 -23.89
N VAL A 194 8.85 -28.71 -22.60
CA VAL A 194 9.62 -27.89 -21.67
C VAL A 194 11.06 -28.41 -21.65
N VAL A 195 12.00 -27.52 -21.99
CA VAL A 195 13.42 -27.79 -21.95
C VAL A 195 14.00 -27.32 -20.62
N GLY A 196 14.75 -28.20 -19.96
CA GLY A 196 15.24 -27.94 -18.61
C GLY A 196 14.23 -28.22 -17.50
N GLU A 197 14.55 -27.82 -16.30
CA GLU A 197 13.65 -27.96 -15.16
C GLU A 197 12.65 -26.80 -15.10
N LEU A 198 11.35 -27.12 -14.98
CA LEU A 198 10.32 -26.09 -14.85
C LEU A 198 10.32 -25.52 -13.44
N ILE A 199 10.69 -24.24 -13.33
CA ILE A 199 10.64 -23.49 -12.07
C ILE A 199 9.27 -22.85 -11.85
N SER A 200 8.97 -22.48 -10.60
CA SER A 200 7.73 -21.77 -10.22
C SER A 200 6.46 -22.47 -10.73
N ARG A 201 6.42 -23.80 -10.65
CA ARG A 201 5.32 -24.69 -11.07
C ARG A 201 3.92 -24.26 -10.58
N PRO A 202 3.75 -23.70 -9.36
CA PRO A 202 2.44 -23.28 -8.89
C PRO A 202 1.74 -22.25 -9.81
N TYR A 203 2.48 -21.38 -10.50
CA TYR A 203 1.86 -20.45 -11.45
C TYR A 203 1.32 -21.12 -12.71
N ILE A 204 1.89 -22.27 -13.08
CA ILE A 204 1.33 -23.11 -14.16
C ILE A 204 0.04 -23.78 -13.69
N GLU A 205 -0.02 -24.25 -12.44
CA GLU A 205 -1.27 -24.79 -11.88
C GLU A 205 -2.40 -23.77 -11.86
N ILE A 206 -2.13 -22.51 -11.45
CA ILE A 206 -3.11 -21.42 -11.55
C ILE A 206 -3.60 -21.28 -12.99
N THR A 207 -2.68 -21.30 -13.97
CA THR A 207 -3.01 -21.16 -15.38
C THR A 207 -3.91 -22.32 -15.85
N LEU A 208 -3.56 -23.55 -15.55
CA LEU A 208 -4.32 -24.75 -15.94
C LEU A 208 -5.73 -24.76 -15.31
N ASN A 209 -5.83 -24.36 -14.04
CA ASN A 209 -7.13 -24.25 -13.36
C ASN A 209 -8.02 -23.16 -14.00
N LEU A 210 -7.47 -22.01 -14.34
CA LEU A 210 -8.22 -20.96 -14.99
C LEU A 210 -8.62 -21.36 -16.42
N LEU A 211 -7.71 -21.96 -17.19
CA LEU A 211 -8.03 -22.49 -18.52
C LEU A 211 -9.23 -23.44 -18.49
N LYS A 212 -9.25 -24.37 -17.50
CA LYS A 212 -10.37 -25.29 -17.29
C LYS A 212 -11.69 -24.55 -17.02
N ARG A 213 -11.67 -23.48 -16.21
CA ARG A 213 -12.86 -22.66 -15.95
C ARG A 213 -13.38 -21.93 -17.22
N PHE A 214 -12.47 -21.63 -18.15
CA PHE A 214 -12.79 -21.03 -19.45
C PHE A 214 -12.96 -22.09 -20.57
N GLY A 215 -13.20 -23.36 -20.22
CA GLY A 215 -13.55 -24.42 -21.15
C GLY A 215 -12.37 -25.16 -21.82
N ILE A 216 -11.13 -24.87 -21.45
CA ILE A 216 -9.93 -25.48 -22.03
C ILE A 216 -9.31 -26.49 -21.08
N GLN A 217 -9.28 -27.77 -21.48
CA GLN A 217 -8.67 -28.84 -20.69
C GLN A 217 -7.34 -29.26 -21.32
N VAL A 218 -6.24 -28.70 -20.81
CA VAL A 218 -4.87 -29.05 -21.23
C VAL A 218 -4.50 -30.42 -20.68
N GLN A 219 -3.96 -31.29 -21.54
CA GLN A 219 -3.37 -32.57 -21.14
C GLN A 219 -1.90 -32.38 -20.80
N ARG A 220 -1.38 -33.06 -19.79
CA ARG A 220 0.04 -33.00 -19.46
C ARG A 220 0.64 -34.34 -19.12
N GLU A 221 1.93 -34.50 -19.47
CA GLU A 221 2.78 -35.61 -19.07
C GLU A 221 3.88 -35.05 -18.14
N GLY A 222 3.67 -35.20 -16.83
CA GLY A 222 4.51 -34.58 -15.82
C GLY A 222 4.58 -33.04 -15.96
N TRP A 223 5.79 -32.49 -15.93
CA TRP A 223 6.08 -31.08 -16.12
C TRP A 223 6.87 -30.80 -17.42
N GLN A 224 7.07 -31.82 -18.23
CA GLN A 224 7.88 -31.80 -19.45
C GLN A 224 7.05 -31.60 -20.72
N ARG A 225 5.78 -32.06 -20.74
CA ARG A 225 4.96 -31.97 -21.94
C ARG A 225 3.53 -31.54 -21.63
N PHE A 226 3.03 -30.60 -22.45
CA PHE A 226 1.66 -30.10 -22.39
C PHE A 226 1.04 -30.20 -23.78
N THR A 227 -0.22 -30.65 -23.87
CA THR A 227 -0.95 -30.75 -25.13
C THR A 227 -2.24 -29.93 -25.04
N ILE A 228 -2.38 -28.98 -25.96
CA ILE A 228 -3.60 -28.20 -26.16
C ILE A 228 -4.47 -28.99 -27.14
N PRO A 229 -5.68 -29.43 -26.78
CA PRO A 229 -6.54 -30.20 -27.66
C PRO A 229 -6.98 -29.40 -28.90
N GLY A 230 -7.05 -30.07 -30.04
CA GLY A 230 -7.61 -29.50 -31.26
C GLY A 230 -9.07 -29.12 -31.10
N GLY A 231 -9.48 -28.02 -31.72
CA GLY A 231 -10.83 -27.47 -31.58
C GLY A 231 -11.09 -26.70 -30.29
N SER A 232 -10.06 -26.45 -29.47
CA SER A 232 -10.15 -25.63 -28.26
C SER A 232 -10.73 -24.25 -28.54
N ARG A 233 -11.69 -23.81 -27.74
CA ARG A 233 -12.29 -22.47 -27.81
C ARG A 233 -12.64 -21.98 -26.43
N TYR A 234 -12.28 -20.74 -26.13
CA TYR A 234 -12.61 -20.09 -24.87
C TYR A 234 -14.10 -19.82 -24.76
N GLN A 235 -14.67 -20.18 -23.61
CA GLN A 235 -16.04 -19.90 -23.22
C GLN A 235 -16.04 -19.12 -21.92
N SER A 236 -16.83 -18.06 -21.86
CA SER A 236 -17.02 -17.33 -20.61
C SER A 236 -17.70 -18.23 -19.57
N PRO A 237 -17.24 -18.24 -18.31
CA PRO A 237 -17.95 -18.87 -17.20
C PRO A 237 -19.16 -18.07 -16.71
N GLY A 238 -19.46 -16.91 -17.32
CA GLY A 238 -20.46 -15.95 -16.84
C GLY A 238 -19.90 -15.08 -15.71
N GLU A 239 -19.60 -15.67 -14.58
CA GLU A 239 -19.04 -15.00 -13.41
C GLU A 239 -17.79 -15.72 -12.89
N ILE A 240 -16.86 -14.96 -12.35
CA ILE A 240 -15.65 -15.49 -11.72
C ILE A 240 -15.18 -14.59 -10.57
N HIS A 241 -14.84 -15.20 -9.43
CA HIS A 241 -14.26 -14.53 -8.28
C HIS A 241 -12.76 -14.71 -8.27
N VAL A 242 -12.04 -13.62 -8.07
CA VAL A 242 -10.59 -13.62 -7.87
C VAL A 242 -10.29 -13.91 -6.40
N GLU A 243 -9.50 -14.95 -6.12
CA GLU A 243 -9.05 -15.22 -4.75
C GLU A 243 -8.19 -14.06 -4.22
N GLY A 244 -8.17 -13.87 -2.90
CA GLY A 244 -7.20 -13.01 -2.23
C GLY A 244 -5.76 -13.42 -2.57
N ASP A 245 -4.84 -12.48 -2.58
CA ASP A 245 -3.44 -12.73 -2.96
C ASP A 245 -2.69 -13.50 -1.87
N ALA A 246 -2.33 -14.77 -2.13
CA ALA A 246 -1.61 -15.62 -1.18
C ALA A 246 -0.18 -15.13 -0.89
N SER A 247 0.47 -14.45 -1.85
CA SER A 247 1.75 -13.80 -1.56
C SER A 247 1.57 -12.65 -0.57
N SER A 248 0.50 -11.86 -0.72
CA SER A 248 0.16 -10.78 0.22
C SER A 248 -0.23 -11.31 1.60
N ALA A 249 -0.82 -12.51 1.68
CA ALA A 249 -1.07 -13.18 2.95
C ALA A 249 0.21 -13.40 3.75
N SER A 250 1.37 -13.64 3.10
CA SER A 250 2.63 -13.92 3.76
C SER A 250 3.04 -12.82 4.74
N TYR A 251 2.79 -11.55 4.42
CA TYR A 251 3.14 -10.42 5.30
C TYR A 251 2.33 -10.44 6.60
N PHE A 252 1.05 -10.75 6.54
CA PHE A 252 0.18 -10.83 7.71
C PHE A 252 0.33 -12.15 8.47
N ILE A 253 0.71 -13.23 7.80
CA ILE A 253 1.13 -14.49 8.45
C ILE A 253 2.41 -14.24 9.26
N ALA A 254 3.40 -13.58 8.66
CA ALA A 254 4.64 -13.22 9.35
C ALA A 254 4.36 -12.24 10.50
N LEU A 255 3.50 -11.24 10.29
CA LEU A 255 3.07 -10.33 11.33
C LEU A 255 2.48 -11.07 12.54
N GLY A 256 1.55 -12.01 12.31
CA GLY A 256 0.97 -12.82 13.39
C GLY A 256 1.99 -13.74 14.08
N ALA A 257 3.02 -14.21 13.37
CA ALA A 257 4.09 -15.03 13.92
C ALA A 257 5.10 -14.22 14.76
N ILE A 258 5.36 -12.96 14.38
CA ILE A 258 6.36 -12.09 15.00
C ILE A 258 5.78 -11.27 16.14
N ALA A 259 4.61 -10.67 15.97
CA ALA A 259 4.01 -9.76 16.93
C ALA A 259 3.44 -10.51 18.15
N ALA A 260 3.50 -9.88 19.32
CA ALA A 260 2.70 -10.35 20.45
C ALA A 260 1.20 -10.12 20.15
N CYS A 261 0.32 -10.99 20.67
CA CYS A 261 -1.11 -10.79 20.48
C CYS A 261 -1.57 -9.52 21.23
N ALA A 262 -2.41 -8.72 20.57
CA ALA A 262 -3.07 -7.59 21.23
C ALA A 262 -4.03 -8.11 22.31
N ASN A 263 -4.22 -7.32 23.38
CA ASN A 263 -5.09 -7.70 24.50
C ASN A 263 -6.50 -8.08 24.03
N GLY A 264 -6.96 -9.26 24.44
CA GLY A 264 -8.31 -9.77 24.12
C GLY A 264 -8.46 -10.29 22.67
N GLN A 265 -7.39 -10.42 21.89
CA GLN A 265 -7.41 -10.93 20.53
C GLN A 265 -6.54 -12.19 20.39
N ASN A 266 -6.95 -13.10 19.50
CA ASN A 266 -6.22 -14.34 19.21
C ASN A 266 -5.30 -14.21 17.98
N GLY A 267 -4.55 -13.10 17.89
CA GLY A 267 -3.70 -12.83 16.73
C GLY A 267 -4.45 -12.21 15.56
N ILE A 268 -4.05 -12.56 14.33
CA ILE A 268 -4.55 -11.94 13.09
C ILE A 268 -5.42 -12.93 12.34
N LYS A 269 -6.63 -12.49 11.95
CA LYS A 269 -7.50 -13.20 11.01
C LYS A 269 -7.29 -12.64 9.61
N ILE A 270 -6.90 -13.49 8.68
CA ILE A 270 -6.67 -13.14 7.27
C ILE A 270 -7.80 -13.72 6.44
N MET A 271 -8.52 -12.87 5.69
CA MET A 271 -9.67 -13.24 4.88
C MET A 271 -9.34 -13.16 3.38
N GLY A 272 -9.94 -14.04 2.59
CA GLY A 272 -9.81 -14.07 1.13
C GLY A 272 -8.89 -15.16 0.60
N VAL A 273 -8.18 -15.89 1.48
CA VAL A 273 -7.32 -17.02 1.13
C VAL A 273 -7.31 -18.02 2.29
N GLY A 274 -7.17 -19.29 1.99
CA GLY A 274 -7.18 -20.35 3.01
C GLY A 274 -6.76 -21.71 2.46
N ALA A 275 -7.25 -22.78 3.08
CA ALA A 275 -6.85 -24.15 2.75
C ALA A 275 -7.19 -24.55 1.29
N ASP A 276 -8.23 -23.96 0.71
CA ASP A 276 -8.70 -24.30 -0.65
C ASP A 276 -8.08 -23.42 -1.75
N SER A 277 -7.08 -22.58 -1.40
CA SER A 277 -6.43 -21.68 -2.39
C SER A 277 -5.71 -22.48 -3.49
N MET A 278 -5.93 -22.07 -4.74
CA MET A 278 -5.20 -22.62 -5.90
C MET A 278 -3.79 -22.03 -6.03
N GLN A 279 -3.43 -21.05 -5.23
CA GLN A 279 -2.15 -20.34 -5.31
C GLN A 279 -1.07 -21.08 -4.55
N GLY A 280 0.09 -21.32 -5.18
CA GLY A 280 1.20 -22.02 -4.54
C GLY A 280 1.76 -21.33 -3.31
N ASP A 281 1.74 -20.00 -3.29
CA ASP A 281 2.26 -19.19 -2.18
C ASP A 281 1.48 -19.43 -0.86
N ILE A 282 0.30 -20.08 -0.88
CA ILE A 282 -0.40 -20.51 0.35
C ILE A 282 0.45 -21.49 1.18
N ARG A 283 1.38 -22.23 0.54
CA ARG A 283 2.33 -23.12 1.22
C ARG A 283 3.30 -22.37 2.13
N PHE A 284 3.33 -21.05 2.07
CA PHE A 284 4.00 -20.24 3.08
C PHE A 284 3.53 -20.55 4.51
N VAL A 285 2.28 -21.00 4.67
CA VAL A 285 1.73 -21.48 5.95
C VAL A 285 2.59 -22.61 6.52
N GLU A 286 3.05 -23.56 5.69
CA GLU A 286 3.90 -24.69 6.10
C GLU A 286 5.27 -24.20 6.59
N ALA A 287 5.88 -23.24 5.85
CA ALA A 287 7.16 -22.66 6.20
C ALA A 287 7.06 -21.85 7.52
N ALA A 288 6.03 -21.03 7.67
CA ALA A 288 5.81 -20.26 8.89
C ALA A 288 5.55 -21.14 10.12
N ARG A 289 4.79 -22.24 9.97
CA ARG A 289 4.61 -23.27 11.02
C ARG A 289 5.95 -23.92 11.41
N SER A 290 6.81 -24.22 10.43
CA SER A 290 8.13 -24.79 10.68
C SER A 290 9.02 -23.83 11.47
N MET A 291 8.86 -22.52 11.26
CA MET A 291 9.52 -21.48 12.07
C MET A 291 8.86 -21.29 13.45
N GLY A 292 7.69 -21.88 13.70
CA GLY A 292 7.04 -21.87 15.02
C GLY A 292 5.76 -21.05 15.13
N ALA A 293 5.22 -20.53 14.03
CA ALA A 293 3.93 -19.85 14.02
C ALA A 293 2.76 -20.82 14.34
N GLN A 294 1.75 -20.34 15.05
CA GLN A 294 0.48 -21.05 15.23
C GLN A 294 -0.51 -20.57 14.17
N ILE A 295 -0.97 -21.48 13.31
CA ILE A 295 -1.84 -21.15 12.19
C ILE A 295 -2.97 -22.17 12.09
N GLU A 296 -4.21 -21.69 12.15
CA GLU A 296 -5.41 -22.45 11.82
C GLU A 296 -5.87 -22.05 10.42
N SER A 297 -6.20 -23.02 9.58
CA SER A 297 -6.60 -22.82 8.19
C SER A 297 -8.04 -23.26 7.98
N ALA A 298 -8.91 -22.32 7.56
CA ALA A 298 -10.25 -22.58 7.05
C ALA A 298 -10.22 -22.50 5.51
N PRO A 299 -11.30 -22.88 4.80
CA PRO A 299 -11.32 -22.84 3.33
C PRO A 299 -10.90 -21.50 2.73
N ASN A 300 -11.38 -20.35 3.26
CA ASN A 300 -11.13 -19.01 2.77
C ASN A 300 -10.64 -18.04 3.86
N ALA A 301 -10.02 -18.55 4.91
CA ALA A 301 -9.48 -17.74 6.00
C ALA A 301 -8.32 -18.45 6.70
N LEU A 302 -7.43 -17.64 7.28
CA LEU A 302 -6.36 -18.09 8.17
C LEU A 302 -6.47 -17.33 9.49
N GLN A 303 -6.23 -18.05 10.60
CA GLN A 303 -6.03 -17.46 11.92
C GLN A 303 -4.59 -17.68 12.33
N VAL A 304 -3.85 -16.60 12.60
CA VAL A 304 -2.41 -16.64 12.85
C VAL A 304 -2.07 -15.96 14.16
N SER A 305 -1.27 -16.62 14.98
CA SER A 305 -0.75 -16.07 16.22
C SER A 305 0.69 -16.51 16.45
N ARG A 306 1.38 -15.79 17.34
CA ARG A 306 2.72 -16.11 17.78
C ARG A 306 2.69 -17.46 18.52
N GLY A 307 3.54 -18.40 18.09
CA GLY A 307 3.78 -19.65 18.77
C GLY A 307 5.11 -19.64 19.51
N ALA A 308 6.06 -20.49 19.06
CA ALA A 308 7.40 -20.54 19.64
C ALA A 308 8.15 -19.21 19.42
N TRP A 309 8.80 -18.72 20.47
CA TRP A 309 9.58 -17.48 20.43
C TRP A 309 10.92 -17.62 21.17
N PRO A 310 12.05 -17.19 20.59
CA PRO A 310 12.21 -16.70 19.20
C PRO A 310 11.78 -17.74 18.16
N LEU A 311 11.59 -17.32 16.91
CA LEU A 311 11.30 -18.21 15.81
C LEU A 311 12.46 -19.21 15.61
N LYS A 312 12.20 -20.33 14.98
CA LYS A 312 13.22 -21.32 14.62
C LYS A 312 13.80 -21.02 13.25
N ALA A 313 15.12 -21.09 13.13
CA ALA A 313 15.77 -21.05 11.82
C ALA A 313 15.43 -22.32 11.01
N ILE A 314 15.29 -22.16 9.71
CA ILE A 314 14.97 -23.24 8.77
C ILE A 314 15.91 -23.22 7.55
N ASP A 315 16.10 -24.38 6.93
CA ASP A 315 16.72 -24.54 5.61
C ASP A 315 15.64 -25.07 4.66
N ILE A 316 15.25 -24.25 3.65
CA ILE A 316 14.06 -24.51 2.85
C ILE A 316 14.28 -24.26 1.36
N ASP A 317 13.70 -25.15 0.54
CA ASP A 317 13.53 -24.96 -0.90
C ASP A 317 12.31 -24.05 -1.16
N CYS A 318 12.57 -22.88 -1.74
CA CYS A 318 11.56 -21.85 -1.98
C CYS A 318 10.92 -21.91 -3.38
N ASN A 319 11.22 -22.92 -4.20
CA ASN A 319 10.69 -23.02 -5.56
C ASN A 319 9.15 -23.07 -5.62
N HIS A 320 8.51 -23.52 -4.54
CA HIS A 320 7.04 -23.61 -4.43
C HIS A 320 6.36 -22.34 -3.90
N ILE A 321 7.14 -21.41 -3.30
CA ILE A 321 6.65 -20.14 -2.73
C ILE A 321 7.53 -18.97 -3.17
N PRO A 322 7.80 -18.84 -4.48
CA PRO A 322 8.90 -18.00 -4.96
C PRO A 322 8.73 -16.49 -4.65
N ASP A 323 7.50 -16.01 -4.54
CA ASP A 323 7.23 -14.61 -4.20
C ASP A 323 7.03 -14.39 -2.69
N ALA A 324 6.40 -15.34 -1.99
CA ALA A 324 6.20 -15.26 -0.54
C ALA A 324 7.51 -15.48 0.26
N ALA A 325 8.49 -16.18 -0.31
CA ALA A 325 9.74 -16.51 0.37
C ALA A 325 10.56 -15.26 0.80
N MET A 326 10.36 -14.10 0.16
CA MET A 326 10.97 -12.84 0.61
C MET A 326 10.57 -12.49 2.05
N THR A 327 9.33 -12.81 2.43
CA THR A 327 8.84 -12.61 3.79
C THR A 327 9.57 -13.50 4.80
N LEU A 328 9.97 -14.75 4.43
CA LEU A 328 10.79 -15.62 5.28
C LEU A 328 12.16 -15.00 5.58
N ALA A 329 12.75 -14.27 4.62
CA ALA A 329 14.02 -13.60 4.83
C ALA A 329 13.95 -12.54 5.96
N VAL A 330 12.82 -11.82 6.07
CA VAL A 330 12.61 -10.88 7.17
C VAL A 330 12.23 -11.62 8.47
N MET A 331 11.44 -12.70 8.41
CA MET A 331 11.16 -13.55 9.57
C MET A 331 12.44 -14.15 10.17
N ALA A 332 13.46 -14.40 9.34
CA ALA A 332 14.76 -14.89 9.80
C ALA A 332 15.46 -13.95 10.79
N LEU A 333 15.18 -12.63 10.75
CA LEU A 333 15.68 -11.67 11.72
C LEU A 333 15.22 -11.96 13.16
N TYR A 334 14.14 -12.70 13.32
CA TYR A 334 13.50 -13.05 14.59
C TYR A 334 13.74 -14.53 14.97
N ALA A 335 14.57 -15.23 14.21
CA ALA A 335 14.84 -16.64 14.41
C ALA A 335 16.07 -16.88 15.27
N GLN A 336 16.14 -18.02 15.92
CA GLN A 336 17.35 -18.50 16.60
C GLN A 336 18.16 -19.35 15.62
N GLY A 337 19.33 -18.83 15.20
CA GLY A 337 20.23 -19.49 14.24
C GLY A 337 20.11 -18.93 12.82
N THR A 338 20.80 -19.59 11.89
CA THR A 338 20.88 -19.16 10.47
C THR A 338 19.79 -19.80 9.66
N THR A 339 18.95 -18.98 9.01
CA THR A 339 17.95 -19.44 8.03
C THR A 339 18.56 -19.47 6.65
N VAL A 340 18.28 -20.51 5.87
CA VAL A 340 18.75 -20.69 4.50
C VAL A 340 17.57 -20.82 3.54
N LEU A 341 17.50 -19.91 2.57
CA LEU A 341 16.51 -19.95 1.50
C LEU A 341 17.20 -20.40 0.20
N ARG A 342 16.73 -21.49 -0.39
CA ARG A 342 17.33 -22.14 -1.59
C ARG A 342 16.40 -22.05 -2.80
N ASN A 343 16.98 -22.26 -3.98
CA ASN A 343 16.26 -22.31 -5.27
C ASN A 343 15.50 -21.02 -5.59
N ILE A 344 16.15 -19.87 -5.32
CA ILE A 344 15.61 -18.53 -5.55
C ILE A 344 16.29 -17.79 -6.73
N ALA A 345 16.95 -18.50 -7.65
CA ALA A 345 17.63 -17.91 -8.81
C ALA A 345 16.72 -16.95 -9.61
N SER A 346 15.43 -17.27 -9.73
CA SER A 346 14.44 -16.45 -10.41
C SER A 346 14.30 -15.03 -9.84
N TRP A 347 14.73 -14.79 -8.60
CA TRP A 347 14.70 -13.48 -7.96
C TRP A 347 15.60 -12.46 -8.65
N ARG A 348 16.66 -12.91 -9.32
CA ARG A 348 17.61 -12.05 -10.06
C ARG A 348 16.96 -11.27 -11.22
N VAL A 349 15.88 -11.80 -11.80
CA VAL A 349 15.22 -11.29 -13.02
C VAL A 349 13.78 -10.81 -12.77
N LYS A 350 13.42 -10.51 -11.54
CA LYS A 350 12.10 -9.98 -11.16
C LYS A 350 12.05 -8.44 -11.28
N GLU A 351 11.24 -7.79 -10.48
CA GLU A 351 11.10 -6.33 -10.40
C GLU A 351 12.44 -5.63 -10.15
N THR A 352 13.27 -6.24 -9.33
CA THR A 352 14.69 -5.91 -9.12
C THR A 352 15.51 -7.20 -9.02
N ASP A 353 16.82 -7.13 -8.85
CA ASP A 353 17.60 -8.24 -8.32
C ASP A 353 17.29 -8.38 -6.82
N ARG A 354 16.28 -9.22 -6.51
CA ARG A 354 15.76 -9.40 -5.16
C ARG A 354 16.77 -10.03 -4.21
N ILE A 355 17.71 -10.87 -4.71
CA ILE A 355 18.74 -11.47 -3.85
C ILE A 355 19.66 -10.37 -3.33
N ALA A 356 20.21 -9.56 -4.22
CA ALA A 356 21.10 -8.45 -3.85
C ALA A 356 20.39 -7.39 -2.98
N ALA A 357 19.15 -7.03 -3.35
CA ALA A 357 18.37 -6.05 -2.61
C ALA A 357 18.05 -6.54 -1.18
N MET A 358 17.56 -7.78 -1.03
CA MET A 358 17.27 -8.35 0.30
C MET A 358 18.54 -8.45 1.16
N ALA A 359 19.67 -8.89 0.58
CA ALA A 359 20.94 -8.97 1.29
C ALA A 359 21.38 -7.59 1.80
N CYS A 360 21.33 -6.57 0.94
CA CYS A 360 21.68 -5.20 1.31
C CYS A 360 20.81 -4.67 2.45
N GLU A 361 19.49 -4.79 2.31
CA GLU A 361 18.57 -4.19 3.28
C GLU A 361 18.55 -4.93 4.63
N LEU A 362 18.71 -6.26 4.64
CA LEU A 362 18.87 -7.05 5.88
C LEU A 362 20.15 -6.67 6.63
N GLN A 363 21.26 -6.43 5.92
CA GLN A 363 22.53 -6.00 6.54
C GLN A 363 22.43 -4.63 7.19
N LYS A 364 21.64 -3.69 6.64
CA LYS A 364 21.37 -2.39 7.28
C LYS A 364 20.73 -2.55 8.66
N LEU A 365 19.88 -3.54 8.84
CA LEU A 365 19.22 -3.85 10.12
C LEU A 365 20.15 -4.56 11.14
N GLY A 366 21.36 -4.92 10.73
CA GLY A 366 22.37 -5.57 11.60
C GLY A 366 22.47 -7.09 11.42
N ALA A 367 21.79 -7.70 10.46
CA ALA A 367 21.94 -9.11 10.12
C ALA A 367 23.26 -9.39 9.40
N THR A 368 23.76 -10.64 9.54
CA THR A 368 24.82 -11.17 8.68
C THR A 368 24.18 -11.96 7.56
N VAL A 369 24.50 -11.58 6.31
CA VAL A 369 23.88 -12.20 5.12
C VAL A 369 24.97 -12.67 4.17
N GLU A 370 24.84 -13.94 3.73
CA GLU A 370 25.61 -14.54 2.64
C GLU A 370 24.66 -14.78 1.47
N GLU A 371 24.95 -14.17 0.33
CA GLU A 371 24.18 -14.38 -0.90
C GLU A 371 24.94 -15.25 -1.90
N GLY A 372 24.21 -16.07 -2.65
CA GLY A 372 24.72 -16.86 -3.76
C GLY A 372 23.94 -16.63 -5.05
N ALA A 373 24.17 -17.45 -6.05
CA ALA A 373 23.48 -17.34 -7.32
C ALA A 373 21.96 -17.61 -7.17
N ASP A 374 21.60 -18.51 -6.26
CA ASP A 374 20.25 -19.03 -6.06
C ASP A 374 19.86 -19.24 -4.58
N TYR A 375 20.60 -18.64 -3.64
CA TYR A 375 20.32 -18.76 -2.21
C TYR A 375 20.63 -17.49 -1.43
N LEU A 376 20.03 -17.42 -0.23
CA LEU A 376 20.36 -16.48 0.84
C LEU A 376 20.51 -17.25 2.16
N LYS A 377 21.60 -16.97 2.90
CA LYS A 377 21.76 -17.38 4.29
C LYS A 377 21.69 -16.14 5.18
N ILE A 378 20.82 -16.15 6.16
CA ILE A 378 20.51 -15.01 7.00
C ILE A 378 20.71 -15.39 8.45
N THR A 379 21.67 -14.76 9.10
CA THR A 379 21.92 -14.86 10.55
C THR A 379 21.42 -13.58 11.20
N PRO A 380 20.46 -13.65 12.14
CA PRO A 380 19.88 -12.48 12.77
C PRO A 380 20.94 -11.70 13.60
N PRO A 381 20.65 -10.43 13.97
CA PRO A 381 21.46 -9.70 14.94
C PRO A 381 21.61 -10.52 16.23
N ALA A 382 22.85 -10.66 16.72
CA ALA A 382 23.20 -11.59 17.80
C ALA A 382 22.50 -11.28 19.15
N GLN A 383 22.11 -10.02 19.36
CA GLN A 383 21.43 -9.52 20.56
C GLN A 383 20.61 -8.28 20.21
N PRO A 384 19.65 -7.87 21.05
CA PRO A 384 18.85 -6.67 20.76
C PRO A 384 19.68 -5.43 20.42
N GLY A 385 20.73 -5.13 21.14
CA GLY A 385 21.61 -3.97 20.87
C GLY A 385 22.41 -4.03 19.56
N ALA A 386 22.37 -5.14 18.82
CA ALA A 386 22.99 -5.26 17.50
C ALA A 386 22.06 -4.85 16.35
N TRP A 387 20.77 -4.66 16.62
CA TRP A 387 19.85 -4.08 15.64
C TRP A 387 20.21 -2.62 15.37
N LYS A 388 19.97 -2.17 14.15
CA LYS A 388 20.24 -0.81 13.71
C LYS A 388 18.99 -0.17 13.12
N PRO A 389 18.77 1.14 13.33
CA PRO A 389 17.75 1.85 12.57
C PRO A 389 18.14 1.86 11.10
N ALA A 390 17.17 1.73 10.21
CA ALA A 390 17.46 1.65 8.79
C ALA A 390 16.41 2.36 7.95
N ALA A 391 16.90 3.08 6.92
CA ALA A 391 16.11 3.53 5.79
C ALA A 391 16.20 2.47 4.69
N ILE A 392 15.09 1.81 4.45
CA ILE A 392 14.96 0.69 3.50
C ILE A 392 14.70 1.26 2.10
N HIS A 393 15.61 0.99 1.19
CA HIS A 393 15.42 1.29 -0.22
C HIS A 393 14.55 0.18 -0.86
N THR A 394 13.48 0.56 -1.52
CA THR A 394 12.51 -0.41 -2.05
C THR A 394 12.86 -0.90 -3.47
N TYR A 395 13.73 -0.21 -4.19
CA TYR A 395 14.13 -0.55 -5.56
C TYR A 395 12.92 -0.66 -6.52
N ASP A 396 11.87 0.14 -6.28
CA ASP A 396 10.58 0.06 -6.97
C ASP A 396 9.95 -1.36 -6.90
N ASP A 397 10.29 -2.13 -5.83
CA ASP A 397 9.72 -3.45 -5.58
C ASP A 397 8.82 -3.42 -4.35
N HIS A 398 7.52 -3.54 -4.60
CA HIS A 398 6.47 -3.56 -3.59
C HIS A 398 6.70 -4.59 -2.48
N ARG A 399 7.33 -5.75 -2.81
CA ARG A 399 7.57 -6.81 -1.82
C ARG A 399 8.63 -6.42 -0.81
N ILE A 400 9.65 -5.67 -1.22
CA ILE A 400 10.65 -5.14 -0.29
C ILE A 400 9.99 -4.19 0.70
N ALA A 401 9.17 -3.24 0.23
CA ALA A 401 8.44 -2.34 1.11
C ALA A 401 7.60 -3.09 2.16
N MET A 402 6.81 -4.07 1.70
CA MET A 402 5.90 -4.83 2.56
C MET A 402 6.65 -5.77 3.52
N CYS A 403 7.68 -6.48 3.07
CA CYS A 403 8.47 -7.36 3.93
C CYS A 403 9.17 -6.57 5.04
N PHE A 404 9.88 -5.50 4.68
CA PHE A 404 10.69 -4.76 5.65
C PHE A 404 9.88 -3.90 6.62
N SER A 405 8.61 -3.62 6.34
CA SER A 405 7.71 -3.00 7.33
C SER A 405 7.62 -3.82 8.63
N LEU A 406 7.78 -5.15 8.54
CA LEU A 406 7.78 -6.07 9.67
C LEU A 406 9.02 -5.90 10.58
N ALA A 407 10.11 -5.29 10.08
CA ALA A 407 11.29 -5.00 10.88
C ALA A 407 11.02 -3.97 11.99
N ALA A 408 9.90 -3.24 11.93
CA ALA A 408 9.46 -2.34 13.00
C ALA A 408 9.10 -3.07 14.32
N PHE A 409 8.93 -4.41 14.30
CA PHE A 409 8.75 -5.23 15.49
C PHE A 409 10.07 -5.64 16.17
N ASN A 410 11.17 -5.00 15.81
CA ASN A 410 12.49 -5.34 16.36
C ASN A 410 12.54 -5.15 17.90
N PRO A 411 13.27 -6.04 18.61
CA PRO A 411 13.32 -6.02 20.07
C PRO A 411 14.09 -4.83 20.66
N SER A 412 14.76 -4.03 19.82
CA SER A 412 15.46 -2.81 20.24
C SER A 412 14.57 -1.59 20.29
N GLY A 413 13.30 -1.69 19.87
CA GLY A 413 12.39 -0.55 19.82
C GLY A 413 12.84 0.54 18.85
N LEU A 414 13.42 0.16 17.70
CA LEU A 414 13.91 1.09 16.69
C LEU A 414 12.86 1.29 15.58
N PRO A 415 12.68 2.53 15.11
CA PRO A 415 11.83 2.79 13.96
C PRO A 415 12.47 2.27 12.66
N VAL A 416 11.63 2.08 11.63
CA VAL A 416 12.06 1.70 10.29
C VAL A 416 11.50 2.72 9.30
N ARG A 417 12.34 3.21 8.38
CA ARG A 417 11.92 4.08 7.27
C ARG A 417 11.80 3.26 6.00
N ILE A 418 10.67 3.36 5.33
CA ILE A 418 10.44 2.78 3.99
C ILE A 418 10.52 3.92 2.97
N LEU A 419 11.49 3.89 2.09
CA LEU A 419 11.60 4.84 0.97
C LEU A 419 10.64 4.43 -0.15
N ASP A 420 10.00 5.40 -0.81
CA ASP A 420 9.03 5.17 -1.88
C ASP A 420 7.93 4.14 -1.51
N PRO A 421 7.16 4.36 -0.42
CA PRO A 421 6.14 3.41 0.04
C PRO A 421 5.01 3.19 -0.96
N LYS A 422 4.79 4.11 -1.92
CA LYS A 422 3.75 4.00 -2.96
C LYS A 422 3.96 2.83 -3.91
N CYS A 423 5.17 2.25 -4.00
CA CYS A 423 5.45 1.09 -4.84
C CYS A 423 4.55 -0.12 -4.51
N VAL A 424 3.94 -0.18 -3.30
CA VAL A 424 2.97 -1.22 -2.90
C VAL A 424 1.70 -1.21 -3.76
N ALA A 425 1.39 -0.09 -4.45
CA ALA A 425 0.25 0.04 -5.36
C ALA A 425 0.21 -1.05 -6.46
N LYS A 426 1.34 -1.68 -6.74
CA LYS A 426 1.45 -2.76 -7.72
C LYS A 426 0.66 -4.01 -7.36
N THR A 427 0.50 -4.31 -6.06
CA THR A 427 -0.20 -5.53 -5.61
C THR A 427 -1.10 -5.35 -4.42
N PHE A 428 -0.86 -4.34 -3.58
CA PHE A 428 -1.64 -4.07 -2.40
C PHE A 428 -1.65 -2.56 -2.11
N PRO A 429 -2.43 -1.76 -2.83
CA PRO A 429 -2.42 -0.30 -2.71
C PRO A 429 -2.61 0.23 -1.29
N ASP A 430 -3.46 -0.43 -0.49
CA ASP A 430 -3.79 -0.02 0.88
C ASP A 430 -3.01 -0.86 1.94
N TYR A 431 -1.81 -1.36 1.60
CA TYR A 431 -1.04 -2.22 2.48
C TYR A 431 -0.72 -1.59 3.83
N PHE A 432 -0.24 -0.35 3.84
CA PHE A 432 0.16 0.31 5.08
C PHE A 432 -1.04 0.65 5.95
N GLU A 433 -2.17 1.03 5.35
CA GLU A 433 -3.44 1.21 6.06
C GLU A 433 -3.89 -0.11 6.69
N ALA A 434 -3.83 -1.20 5.95
CA ALA A 434 -4.14 -2.54 6.46
C ALA A 434 -3.18 -2.95 7.58
N LEU A 435 -1.88 -2.69 7.44
CA LEU A 435 -0.89 -2.94 8.48
C LEU A 435 -1.22 -2.16 9.76
N PHE A 436 -1.45 -0.85 9.66
CA PHE A 436 -1.73 0.00 10.81
C PHE A 436 -3.09 -0.27 11.45
N SER A 437 -4.04 -0.88 10.71
CA SER A 437 -5.33 -1.29 11.27
C SER A 437 -5.24 -2.48 12.23
N VAL A 438 -4.20 -3.30 12.11
CA VAL A 438 -3.99 -4.51 12.92
C VAL A 438 -2.73 -4.49 13.78
N ALA A 439 -1.78 -3.60 13.51
CA ALA A 439 -0.57 -3.42 14.29
C ALA A 439 -0.77 -2.38 15.40
N GLN A 440 -0.04 -2.53 16.50
CA GLN A 440 -0.08 -1.62 17.64
C GLN A 440 1.34 -1.25 18.09
N ALA A 441 1.50 0.00 18.48
CA ALA A 441 2.67 0.55 19.17
C ALA A 441 2.31 0.96 20.59
N GLN A 442 3.30 1.16 21.45
CA GLN A 442 3.08 1.89 22.68
C GLN A 442 2.73 3.33 22.36
N THR A 443 1.77 3.92 23.04
CA THR A 443 1.22 5.24 22.70
C THR A 443 2.30 6.32 22.67
N ASP A 444 3.26 6.27 23.59
CA ASP A 444 4.39 7.20 23.68
C ASP A 444 5.42 7.04 22.52
N GLN A 445 5.45 5.88 21.87
CA GLN A 445 6.28 5.62 20.69
C GLN A 445 5.68 6.13 19.38
N ILE A 446 4.37 6.41 19.34
CA ILE A 446 3.73 7.01 18.17
C ILE A 446 4.13 8.49 18.12
N PRO A 447 4.85 8.95 17.09
CA PRO A 447 5.39 10.30 17.07
C PRO A 447 4.29 11.36 16.90
N VAL A 448 4.52 12.50 17.55
CA VAL A 448 3.64 13.68 17.44
C VAL A 448 4.49 14.90 17.09
N ILE A 449 4.03 15.68 16.12
CA ILE A 449 4.54 17.04 15.85
C ILE A 449 3.49 18.03 16.32
N CYS A 450 3.86 18.90 17.26
CA CYS A 450 2.97 19.96 17.73
C CYS A 450 3.27 21.27 17.01
N VAL A 451 2.23 21.94 16.51
CA VAL A 451 2.33 23.27 15.89
C VAL A 451 1.42 24.21 16.66
N ASP A 452 1.98 24.90 17.66
CA ASP A 452 1.28 25.90 18.45
C ASP A 452 1.56 27.33 17.93
N GLY A 453 0.68 28.26 18.20
CA GLY A 453 0.90 29.65 17.81
C GLY A 453 -0.39 30.48 17.78
N PRO A 454 -0.26 31.80 17.58
CA PRO A 454 -1.38 32.74 17.61
C PRO A 454 -2.38 32.53 16.46
N THR A 455 -3.50 33.22 16.54
CA THR A 455 -4.54 33.18 15.50
C THR A 455 -4.00 33.74 14.18
N ALA A 456 -4.40 33.15 13.04
CA ALA A 456 -4.02 33.56 11.68
C ALA A 456 -2.50 33.48 11.38
N SER A 457 -1.69 32.78 12.15
CA SER A 457 -0.26 32.56 11.86
C SER A 457 -0.01 31.60 10.68
N GLY A 458 -1.05 30.91 10.20
CA GLY A 458 -0.91 29.91 9.14
C GLY A 458 -0.62 28.49 9.64
N LYS A 459 -0.69 28.25 10.96
CA LYS A 459 -0.35 26.96 11.58
C LYS A 459 -1.18 25.79 11.06
N GLY A 460 -2.50 25.95 10.88
CA GLY A 460 -3.35 24.87 10.35
C GLY A 460 -2.95 24.43 8.96
N THR A 461 -2.62 25.38 8.07
CA THR A 461 -2.11 25.06 6.72
C THR A 461 -0.76 24.36 6.80
N LEU A 462 0.16 24.88 7.60
CA LEU A 462 1.49 24.27 7.77
C LEU A 462 1.39 22.86 8.37
N ALA A 463 0.57 22.68 9.41
CA ALA A 463 0.37 21.38 10.06
C ALA A 463 -0.28 20.36 9.11
N ALA A 464 -1.29 20.77 8.34
CA ALA A 464 -1.93 19.88 7.36
C ALA A 464 -0.96 19.48 6.24
N LEU A 465 -0.15 20.38 5.71
CA LEU A 465 0.87 20.07 4.71
C LEU A 465 1.97 19.18 5.28
N THR A 466 2.39 19.42 6.52
CA THR A 466 3.37 18.55 7.23
C THR A 466 2.81 17.15 7.41
N ALA A 467 1.55 17.02 7.84
CA ALA A 467 0.89 15.73 7.99
C ALA A 467 0.81 14.98 6.65
N HIS A 468 0.43 15.67 5.59
CA HIS A 468 0.37 15.10 4.24
C HIS A 468 1.76 14.63 3.76
N ARG A 469 2.80 15.46 3.94
CA ARG A 469 4.18 15.16 3.52
C ARG A 469 4.77 13.94 4.23
N LEU A 470 4.36 13.70 5.48
CA LEU A 470 4.84 12.59 6.32
C LEU A 470 3.89 11.36 6.34
N GLY A 471 2.71 11.48 5.73
CA GLY A 471 1.66 10.45 5.81
C GLY A 471 1.07 10.30 7.22
N TYR A 472 1.12 11.35 8.03
CA TYR A 472 0.62 11.37 9.41
C TYR A 472 -0.84 11.82 9.47
N HIS A 473 -1.51 11.47 10.57
CA HIS A 473 -2.82 12.03 10.89
C HIS A 473 -2.70 13.52 11.21
N TYR A 474 -3.79 14.25 11.01
CA TYR A 474 -3.86 15.68 11.31
C TYR A 474 -4.95 15.96 12.34
N LEU A 475 -4.64 16.75 13.36
CA LEU A 475 -5.58 17.24 14.35
C LEU A 475 -5.64 18.78 14.34
N ASP A 476 -6.75 19.36 13.87
CA ASP A 476 -7.15 20.75 14.19
C ASP A 476 -7.85 20.77 15.56
N SER A 477 -7.08 21.01 16.63
CA SER A 477 -7.66 21.06 17.99
C SER A 477 -8.69 22.18 18.13
N GLY A 478 -8.53 23.28 17.39
CA GLY A 478 -9.49 24.37 17.36
C GLY A 478 -10.85 23.96 16.80
N ALA A 479 -10.91 23.00 15.89
CA ALA A 479 -12.16 22.46 15.37
C ALA A 479 -12.98 21.79 16.46
N LEU A 480 -12.34 21.07 17.39
CA LEU A 480 -13.05 20.40 18.50
C LEU A 480 -13.76 21.40 19.43
N TYR A 481 -13.13 22.55 19.72
CA TYR A 481 -13.76 23.62 20.49
C TYR A 481 -14.89 24.27 19.71
N ARG A 482 -14.73 24.47 18.40
CA ARG A 482 -15.81 25.00 17.52
C ARG A 482 -16.99 24.04 17.46
N LEU A 483 -16.76 22.74 17.39
CA LEU A 483 -17.78 21.71 17.39
C LEU A 483 -18.52 21.65 18.73
N SER A 484 -17.79 21.74 19.86
CA SER A 484 -18.39 21.77 21.19
C SER A 484 -19.31 22.98 21.37
N ALA A 485 -18.86 24.17 20.95
CA ALA A 485 -19.67 25.37 21.00
C ALA A 485 -20.88 25.30 20.05
N PHE A 486 -20.71 24.75 18.87
CA PHE A 486 -21.78 24.57 17.89
C PHE A 486 -22.86 23.60 18.42
N ALA A 487 -22.44 22.44 18.96
CA ALA A 487 -23.35 21.45 19.51
C ALA A 487 -24.08 21.98 20.77
N ALA A 488 -23.36 22.69 21.66
CA ALA A 488 -23.97 23.32 22.84
C ALA A 488 -25.02 24.39 22.45
N SER A 489 -24.70 25.23 21.47
CA SER A 489 -25.64 26.25 20.96
C SER A 489 -26.89 25.62 20.36
N ARG A 490 -26.76 24.53 19.62
CA ARG A 490 -27.91 23.78 19.07
C ARG A 490 -28.77 23.16 20.13
N ALA A 491 -28.16 22.74 21.25
CA ALA A 491 -28.87 22.22 22.41
C ALA A 491 -29.46 23.31 23.31
N GLY A 492 -29.33 24.59 22.98
CA GLY A 492 -29.82 25.72 23.79
C GLY A 492 -29.02 25.96 25.06
N ILE A 493 -27.77 25.40 25.14
CA ILE A 493 -26.91 25.53 26.32
C ILE A 493 -26.12 26.85 26.21
N SER A 494 -26.06 27.59 27.34
CA SER A 494 -25.23 28.80 27.42
C SER A 494 -23.75 28.46 27.30
N LEU A 495 -23.00 29.14 26.42
CA LEU A 495 -21.57 28.97 26.30
C LEU A 495 -20.75 29.43 27.51
N ASP A 496 -21.37 30.12 28.47
CA ASP A 496 -20.75 30.53 29.73
C ASP A 496 -20.95 29.48 30.85
N ASP A 497 -21.80 28.46 30.61
CA ASP A 497 -21.94 27.32 31.49
C ASP A 497 -20.90 26.23 31.12
N GLY A 498 -19.72 26.35 31.74
CA GLY A 498 -18.58 25.47 31.46
C GLY A 498 -18.86 24.00 31.75
N ASP A 499 -19.69 23.66 32.76
CA ASP A 499 -19.99 22.28 33.11
C ASP A 499 -20.96 21.67 32.11
N ALA A 500 -22.01 22.37 31.71
CA ALA A 500 -22.96 21.90 30.71
C ALA A 500 -22.31 21.76 29.32
N VAL A 501 -21.42 22.70 28.91
CA VAL A 501 -20.64 22.58 27.67
C VAL A 501 -19.65 21.42 27.72
N ALA A 502 -19.03 21.15 28.88
CA ALA A 502 -18.12 20.03 29.07
C ALA A 502 -18.82 18.69 28.88
N GLU A 503 -20.09 18.57 29.33
CA GLU A 503 -20.86 17.35 29.11
C GLU A 503 -21.14 17.09 27.63
N VAL A 504 -21.48 18.14 26.86
CA VAL A 504 -21.59 18.05 25.39
C VAL A 504 -20.26 17.64 24.75
N ALA A 505 -19.16 18.22 25.21
CA ALA A 505 -17.83 17.94 24.68
C ALA A 505 -17.37 16.50 24.91
N ARG A 506 -17.70 15.88 26.07
CA ARG A 506 -17.39 14.47 26.37
C ARG A 506 -18.11 13.49 25.45
N SER A 507 -19.32 13.80 25.06
CA SER A 507 -20.19 12.94 24.25
C SER A 507 -20.22 13.38 22.79
N LEU A 508 -19.26 14.17 22.32
CA LEU A 508 -19.25 14.77 20.98
C LEU A 508 -19.15 13.68 19.89
N PRO A 509 -20.22 13.39 19.14
CA PRO A 509 -20.24 12.32 18.16
C PRO A 509 -19.65 12.78 16.82
N VAL A 510 -18.35 13.09 16.82
CA VAL A 510 -17.64 13.63 15.65
C VAL A 510 -16.95 12.53 14.84
N ARG A 511 -17.01 12.67 13.52
CA ARG A 511 -16.20 11.88 12.58
C ARG A 511 -15.48 12.80 11.59
N PHE A 512 -14.20 12.51 11.38
CA PHE A 512 -13.38 13.19 10.39
C PHE A 512 -13.23 12.29 9.16
N LYS A 513 -13.53 12.81 7.95
CA LYS A 513 -13.35 12.11 6.67
C LYS A 513 -12.57 13.02 5.73
N GLY A 514 -11.25 12.88 5.70
CA GLY A 514 -10.36 13.84 5.05
C GLY A 514 -10.55 15.24 5.64
N ASP A 515 -10.77 16.25 4.79
CA ASP A 515 -10.98 17.64 5.21
C ASP A 515 -12.42 17.94 5.70
N ARG A 516 -13.31 16.94 5.69
CA ARG A 516 -14.70 17.09 6.11
C ARG A 516 -14.92 16.60 7.52
N ILE A 517 -15.79 17.29 8.21
CA ILE A 517 -16.14 17.03 9.61
C ILE A 517 -17.65 16.79 9.71
N PHE A 518 -17.98 15.63 10.28
CA PHE A 518 -19.38 15.19 10.42
C PHE A 518 -19.75 15.06 11.89
N LEU A 519 -20.96 15.51 12.23
CA LEU A 519 -21.61 15.18 13.50
C LEU A 519 -22.64 14.09 13.26
N ALA A 520 -22.61 13.02 14.08
CA ALA A 520 -23.67 12.03 14.06
C ALA A 520 -24.92 12.58 14.73
N ALA A 521 -26.06 12.51 14.03
CA ALA A 521 -27.39 12.88 14.53
C ALA A 521 -28.30 11.65 14.41
N GLY A 522 -28.28 10.77 15.41
CA GLY A 522 -28.98 9.48 15.35
C GLY A 522 -28.37 8.55 14.28
N SER A 523 -29.16 8.15 13.28
CA SER A 523 -28.71 7.31 12.16
C SER A 523 -28.13 8.10 10.99
N ALA A 524 -28.19 9.45 11.02
CA ALA A 524 -27.68 10.32 9.95
C ALA A 524 -26.37 11.01 10.36
N GLU A 525 -25.52 11.29 9.38
CA GLU A 525 -24.31 12.11 9.55
C GLU A 525 -24.54 13.47 8.86
N GLU A 526 -24.31 14.56 9.58
CA GLU A 526 -24.40 15.93 9.06
C GLU A 526 -23.00 16.49 8.80
N ASP A 527 -22.72 16.97 7.60
CA ASP A 527 -21.49 17.69 7.29
C ASP A 527 -21.58 19.11 7.88
N VAL A 528 -20.76 19.37 8.89
CA VAL A 528 -20.69 20.64 9.61
C VAL A 528 -19.42 21.44 9.28
N SER A 529 -18.63 20.99 8.29
CA SER A 529 -17.33 21.55 7.95
C SER A 529 -17.36 23.06 7.72
N GLU A 530 -18.33 23.56 6.97
CA GLU A 530 -18.47 25.01 6.71
C GLU A 530 -19.06 25.76 7.88
N ALA A 531 -20.03 25.16 8.57
CA ALA A 531 -20.71 25.81 9.70
C ALA A 531 -19.73 26.17 10.84
N ILE A 532 -18.75 25.32 11.11
CA ILE A 532 -17.75 25.54 12.17
C ILE A 532 -16.56 26.43 11.73
N ARG A 533 -16.45 26.76 10.44
CA ARG A 533 -15.37 27.62 9.91
C ARG A 533 -15.74 29.11 9.88
N THR A 534 -16.95 29.47 10.33
CA THR A 534 -17.40 30.85 10.41
C THR A 534 -16.67 31.62 11.50
N GLU A 535 -16.71 32.97 11.41
CA GLU A 535 -16.10 33.85 12.42
C GLU A 535 -16.84 33.76 13.76
N SER A 536 -18.15 33.65 13.72
CA SER A 536 -18.97 33.45 14.91
C SER A 536 -18.63 32.13 15.64
N ALA A 537 -18.41 31.04 14.90
CA ALA A 537 -17.93 29.77 15.47
C ALA A 537 -16.53 29.91 16.10
N GLY A 538 -15.65 30.71 15.51
CA GLY A 538 -14.34 31.02 16.08
C GLY A 538 -14.40 31.80 17.39
N MET A 539 -15.33 32.75 17.51
CA MET A 539 -15.58 33.50 18.76
C MET A 539 -16.20 32.60 19.82
N ALA A 540 -17.17 31.79 19.45
CA ALA A 540 -17.79 30.80 20.34
C ALA A 540 -16.76 29.80 20.89
N ALA A 541 -15.87 29.28 20.04
CA ALA A 541 -14.76 28.43 20.45
C ALA A 541 -13.82 29.11 21.46
N SER A 542 -13.50 30.38 21.25
CA SER A 542 -12.66 31.15 22.18
C SER A 542 -13.31 31.28 23.57
N ARG A 543 -14.66 31.42 23.65
CA ARG A 543 -15.41 31.45 24.93
C ARG A 543 -15.33 30.08 25.62
N VAL A 544 -15.73 29.01 24.95
CA VAL A 544 -15.78 27.67 25.56
C VAL A 544 -14.40 27.12 25.92
N SER A 545 -13.35 27.49 25.15
CA SER A 545 -11.98 27.07 25.43
C SER A 545 -11.36 27.74 26.68
N ALA A 546 -11.99 28.79 27.21
CA ALA A 546 -11.59 29.41 28.48
C ALA A 546 -11.99 28.59 29.71
N HIS A 547 -12.97 27.67 29.57
CA HIS A 547 -13.45 26.82 30.68
C HIS A 547 -12.50 25.61 30.85
N PRO A 548 -11.88 25.44 32.06
CA PRO A 548 -11.04 24.28 32.34
C PRO A 548 -11.76 22.93 32.18
N GLN A 549 -13.06 22.89 32.51
CA GLN A 549 -13.90 21.70 32.40
C GLN A 549 -14.03 21.21 30.96
N VAL A 550 -14.24 22.14 30.02
CA VAL A 550 -14.33 21.83 28.58
C VAL A 550 -12.98 21.33 28.04
N ARG A 551 -11.89 21.92 28.47
CA ARG A 551 -10.54 21.47 28.09
C ARG A 551 -10.28 20.04 28.59
N ASN A 552 -10.60 19.76 29.84
CA ASN A 552 -10.46 18.41 30.40
C ASN A 552 -11.35 17.40 29.69
N ALA A 553 -12.59 17.79 29.33
CA ALA A 553 -13.52 16.93 28.59
C ALA A 553 -13.01 16.54 27.19
N LEU A 554 -12.27 17.44 26.51
CA LEU A 554 -11.71 17.19 25.19
C LEU A 554 -10.35 16.52 25.20
N LEU A 555 -9.65 16.44 26.34
CA LEU A 555 -8.27 15.97 26.43
C LEU A 555 -8.11 14.54 25.92
N ASP A 556 -8.98 13.63 26.34
CA ASP A 556 -8.93 12.22 25.93
C ASP A 556 -9.25 12.07 24.44
N LEU A 557 -10.23 12.84 23.94
CA LEU A 557 -10.53 12.88 22.51
C LEU A 557 -9.34 13.40 21.69
N GLN A 558 -8.69 14.46 22.12
CA GLN A 558 -7.49 14.99 21.45
C GLN A 558 -6.37 13.95 21.43
N ARG A 559 -6.12 13.26 22.54
CA ARG A 559 -5.10 12.21 22.66
C ARG A 559 -5.40 10.98 21.81
N SER A 560 -6.67 10.66 21.58
CA SER A 560 -7.10 9.52 20.76
C SER A 560 -6.73 9.67 19.26
N PHE A 561 -6.40 10.88 18.82
CA PHE A 561 -5.87 11.13 17.46
C PHE A 561 -4.43 10.66 17.27
N ARG A 562 -3.70 10.38 18.37
CA ARG A 562 -2.35 9.83 18.31
C ARG A 562 -2.40 8.37 17.84
N GLN A 563 -2.39 8.17 16.54
CA GLN A 563 -2.53 6.89 15.87
C GLN A 563 -1.36 6.66 14.91
N LEU A 564 -1.12 5.39 14.54
CA LEU A 564 -0.10 5.01 13.57
C LEU A 564 -0.40 5.63 12.18
N PRO A 565 0.62 6.09 11.45
CA PRO A 565 2.04 6.07 11.80
C PRO A 565 2.50 7.25 12.63
N GLY A 566 1.69 8.28 12.85
CA GLY A 566 2.02 9.48 13.60
C GLY A 566 0.94 10.56 13.51
N LEU A 567 1.14 11.67 14.21
CA LEU A 567 0.21 12.78 14.31
C LEU A 567 0.90 14.12 14.13
N VAL A 568 0.27 15.04 13.39
CA VAL A 568 0.56 16.47 13.46
C VAL A 568 -0.63 17.18 14.08
N ALA A 569 -0.42 17.84 15.20
CA ALA A 569 -1.48 18.50 15.97
C ALA A 569 -1.27 20.02 15.98
N ASP A 570 -2.26 20.79 15.52
CA ASP A 570 -2.25 22.23 15.60
C ASP A 570 -3.12 22.76 16.75
N GLY A 571 -2.65 23.79 17.43
CA GLY A 571 -3.40 24.36 18.53
C GLY A 571 -2.79 25.61 19.14
N ARG A 572 -2.90 25.66 20.48
CA ARG A 572 -2.36 26.70 21.36
C ARG A 572 -1.52 26.14 22.50
N ASP A 573 -1.75 24.87 22.81
CA ASP A 573 -1.21 24.17 23.97
C ASP A 573 -0.93 22.68 23.69
N MET A 574 -0.78 22.34 22.39
CA MET A 574 -0.50 20.95 22.00
C MET A 574 0.82 20.50 22.59
N GLY A 575 1.89 21.27 22.46
CA GLY A 575 3.21 20.93 22.97
C GLY A 575 3.42 21.21 24.46
N THR A 576 2.55 22.03 25.10
CA THR A 576 2.68 22.35 26.52
C THR A 576 1.80 21.49 27.43
N VAL A 577 0.65 21.01 26.93
CA VAL A 577 -0.38 20.31 27.75
C VAL A 577 -0.80 18.96 27.16
N VAL A 578 -1.25 18.93 25.90
CA VAL A 578 -1.90 17.74 25.32
C VAL A 578 -0.90 16.64 25.01
N PHE A 579 0.20 17.01 24.33
CA PHE A 579 1.30 16.12 23.90
C PHE A 579 2.64 16.69 24.37
N SER A 580 2.78 16.81 25.69
CA SER A 580 3.98 17.38 26.31
C SER A 580 5.25 16.56 26.07
N ASP A 581 5.10 15.29 25.67
CA ASP A 581 6.14 14.34 25.27
C ASP A 581 6.49 14.38 23.79
N ALA A 582 5.83 15.23 22.97
CA ALA A 582 6.06 15.31 21.53
C ALA A 582 7.54 15.56 21.19
N PRO A 583 8.15 14.75 20.30
CA PRO A 583 9.58 14.87 19.93
C PRO A 583 9.88 16.16 19.15
N LEU A 584 8.92 16.72 18.44
CA LEU A 584 9.05 18.01 17.78
C LEU A 584 7.89 18.94 18.18
N LYS A 585 8.23 20.08 18.73
CA LYS A 585 7.29 21.13 19.09
C LYS A 585 7.69 22.40 18.37
N ILE A 586 6.74 23.02 17.70
CA ILE A 586 6.93 24.21 16.90
C ILE A 586 6.02 25.30 17.46
N TYR A 587 6.59 26.48 17.71
CA TYR A 587 5.81 27.67 17.98
C TYR A 587 5.88 28.58 16.76
N LEU A 588 4.80 28.56 15.99
CA LEU A 588 4.68 29.35 14.76
C LEU A 588 4.20 30.76 15.09
N THR A 589 4.95 31.75 14.69
CA THR A 589 4.61 33.18 14.84
C THR A 589 4.68 33.91 13.51
N ALA A 590 4.03 35.09 13.46
CA ALA A 590 4.19 36.06 12.43
C ALA A 590 3.76 37.41 13.03
N SER A 591 4.26 38.53 12.48
CA SER A 591 3.86 39.86 12.92
C SER A 591 2.33 40.07 12.80
N ALA A 592 1.75 40.83 13.72
CA ALA A 592 0.30 41.13 13.71
C ALA A 592 -0.18 41.68 12.37
N LEU A 593 0.65 42.52 11.72
CA LEU A 593 0.36 43.11 10.41
C LEU A 593 0.30 41.98 9.33
N HIS A 594 1.30 41.12 9.20
CA HIS A 594 1.30 40.08 8.19
C HIS A 594 0.13 39.10 8.39
N ARG A 595 -0.23 38.76 9.63
CA ARG A 595 -1.40 37.96 9.95
C ARG A 595 -2.70 38.61 9.56
N ALA A 596 -2.83 39.93 9.78
CA ALA A 596 -4.00 40.72 9.37
C ALA A 596 -4.11 40.80 7.84
N GLU A 597 -3.01 40.96 7.12
CA GLU A 597 -3.00 40.98 5.65
C GLU A 597 -3.41 39.60 5.05
N ARG A 598 -2.88 38.50 5.60
CA ARG A 598 -3.28 37.12 5.20
C ARG A 598 -4.78 36.93 5.43
N ARG A 599 -5.28 37.33 6.60
CA ARG A 599 -6.69 37.20 6.94
C ARG A 599 -7.59 38.07 6.10
N HIS A 600 -7.15 39.31 5.81
CA HIS A 600 -7.85 40.24 4.93
C HIS A 600 -8.04 39.63 3.53
N ARG A 601 -6.96 39.07 2.94
CA ARG A 601 -7.04 38.42 1.62
C ARG A 601 -8.05 37.25 1.64
N GLN A 602 -8.09 36.46 2.70
CA GLN A 602 -9.08 35.38 2.85
C GLN A 602 -10.52 35.89 2.97
N LEU A 603 -10.74 36.96 3.69
CA LEU A 603 -12.08 37.55 3.87
C LEU A 603 -12.60 38.20 2.59
N ILE A 604 -11.76 38.94 1.89
CA ILE A 604 -12.11 39.55 0.60
C ILE A 604 -12.46 38.49 -0.45
N SER A 605 -11.70 37.38 -0.53
CA SER A 605 -12.02 36.29 -1.45
C SER A 605 -13.38 35.62 -1.16
N LYS A 606 -13.91 35.79 0.05
CA LYS A 606 -15.24 35.29 0.47
C LYS A 606 -16.33 36.37 0.41
N GLY A 607 -16.02 37.56 -0.16
CA GLY A 607 -16.97 38.67 -0.34
C GLY A 607 -17.21 39.52 0.91
N ASN A 608 -16.40 39.38 1.97
CA ASN A 608 -16.50 40.22 3.17
C ASN A 608 -15.73 41.55 3.01
N THR A 609 -16.32 42.63 3.46
CA THR A 609 -15.68 43.97 3.47
C THR A 609 -15.18 44.28 4.88
N THR A 610 -13.86 44.40 5.03
CA THR A 610 -13.21 44.75 6.30
C THR A 610 -11.89 45.45 6.03
N THR A 611 -11.30 46.10 7.03
CA THR A 611 -10.00 46.78 6.89
C THR A 611 -8.91 45.98 7.59
N ILE A 612 -7.66 46.07 7.09
CA ILE A 612 -6.51 45.43 7.70
C ILE A 612 -6.34 45.88 9.15
N ALA A 613 -6.52 47.17 9.44
CA ALA A 613 -6.39 47.74 10.80
C ALA A 613 -7.42 47.14 11.79
N ALA A 614 -8.68 46.97 11.37
CA ALA A 614 -9.70 46.32 12.20
C ALA A 614 -9.38 44.87 12.48
N ILE A 615 -8.92 44.11 11.47
CA ILE A 615 -8.50 42.73 11.62
C ILE A 615 -7.29 42.60 12.55
N GLN A 616 -6.30 43.50 12.41
CA GLN A 616 -5.11 43.52 13.26
C GLN A 616 -5.48 43.72 14.74
N GLN A 617 -6.35 44.68 15.03
CA GLN A 617 -6.83 44.97 16.39
C GLN A 617 -7.56 43.72 16.99
N ASP A 618 -8.40 43.06 16.21
CA ASP A 618 -9.08 41.83 16.63
C ASP A 618 -8.12 40.70 16.91
N LEU A 619 -7.10 40.52 16.09
CA LEU A 619 -6.07 39.49 16.28
C LEU A 619 -5.25 39.74 17.54
N GLU A 620 -4.81 40.98 17.78
CA GLU A 620 -4.07 41.40 18.97
C GLU A 620 -4.91 41.18 20.26
N ALA A 621 -6.20 41.52 20.22
CA ALA A 621 -7.11 41.27 21.34
C ALA A 621 -7.34 39.78 21.63
N ARG A 622 -7.35 38.92 20.59
CA ARG A 622 -7.41 37.46 20.76
C ARG A 622 -6.12 36.90 21.33
N ASP A 623 -4.98 37.32 20.84
CA ASP A 623 -3.67 36.88 21.31
C ASP A 623 -3.50 37.24 22.79
N LEU A 624 -3.87 38.45 23.19
CA LEU A 624 -3.80 38.88 24.58
C LEU A 624 -4.68 37.97 25.49
N ARG A 625 -5.91 37.64 25.04
CA ARG A 625 -6.79 36.72 25.77
C ARG A 625 -6.16 35.32 25.84
N ASP A 626 -5.59 34.79 24.74
CA ASP A 626 -4.99 33.47 24.69
C ASP A 626 -3.74 33.40 25.59
N MET A 627 -2.94 34.45 25.65
CA MET A 627 -1.74 34.56 26.52
C MET A 627 -2.09 34.72 27.99
N SER A 628 -3.17 35.43 28.32
CA SER A 628 -3.55 35.77 29.71
C SER A 628 -4.44 34.72 30.38
N ARG A 629 -4.81 33.65 29.70
CA ARG A 629 -5.61 32.56 30.28
C ARG A 629 -4.92 31.91 31.47
N LYS A 630 -5.68 31.66 32.55
CA LYS A 630 -5.18 30.91 33.70
C LYS A 630 -4.89 29.43 33.37
N ALA A 631 -5.74 28.83 32.50
CA ALA A 631 -5.59 27.44 32.05
C ALA A 631 -4.97 27.41 30.67
N ALA A 632 -3.84 26.72 30.52
CA ALA A 632 -3.12 26.53 29.26
C ALA A 632 -2.90 27.85 28.46
N PRO A 633 -2.16 28.82 28.99
CA PRO A 633 -1.86 30.05 28.30
C PRO A 633 -1.09 29.79 27.01
N LEU A 634 -1.32 30.59 25.97
CA LEU A 634 -0.56 30.53 24.75
C LEU A 634 0.88 30.99 25.01
N LYS A 635 1.79 30.04 25.05
CA LYS A 635 3.23 30.26 25.17
C LYS A 635 4.01 29.15 24.48
N PRO A 636 5.22 29.42 23.98
CA PRO A 636 6.06 28.34 23.48
C PRO A 636 6.35 27.30 24.58
N ALA A 637 6.40 26.02 24.20
CA ALA A 637 6.91 24.99 25.09
C ALA A 637 8.41 25.20 25.32
N GLU A 638 8.95 24.71 26.43
CA GLU A 638 10.34 24.94 26.85
C GLU A 638 11.36 24.53 25.77
N ASN A 639 11.08 23.46 25.04
CA ASN A 639 11.91 22.92 23.96
C ASN A 639 11.31 23.15 22.54
N ALA A 640 10.45 24.15 22.37
CA ALA A 640 9.85 24.44 21.08
C ALA A 640 10.83 25.15 20.15
N GLN A 641 10.84 24.73 18.89
CA GLN A 641 11.47 25.48 17.80
C GLN A 641 10.58 26.69 17.46
N LEU A 642 11.19 27.88 17.42
CA LEU A 642 10.48 29.12 17.08
C LEU A 642 10.58 29.34 15.57
N LEU A 643 9.43 29.40 14.89
CA LEU A 643 9.34 29.67 13.46
C LEU A 643 8.60 30.98 13.24
N ASP A 644 9.32 32.03 12.87
CA ASP A 644 8.71 33.25 12.36
C ASP A 644 8.52 33.15 10.85
N ASN A 645 7.27 33.06 10.40
CA ASN A 645 6.95 32.95 9.00
C ASN A 645 6.46 34.27 8.38
N SER A 646 6.79 35.41 8.96
CA SER A 646 6.40 36.75 8.45
C SER A 646 6.85 36.92 6.99
N ASP A 647 8.11 36.59 6.70
CA ASP A 647 8.77 36.75 5.41
C ASP A 647 8.96 35.41 4.65
N LEU A 648 8.45 34.29 5.17
CA LEU A 648 8.57 32.99 4.55
C LEU A 648 7.35 32.61 3.73
N THR A 649 7.56 31.90 2.62
CA THR A 649 6.48 31.19 1.95
C THR A 649 6.04 30.00 2.77
N ILE A 650 4.89 29.42 2.44
CA ILE A 650 4.41 28.22 3.12
C ILE A 650 5.31 27.02 2.84
N GLU A 651 5.85 26.93 1.63
CA GLU A 651 6.79 25.90 1.20
C GLU A 651 8.10 26.00 1.99
N GLN A 652 8.68 27.20 2.13
CA GLN A 652 9.89 27.43 2.94
C GLN A 652 9.65 27.06 4.41
N SER A 653 8.49 27.41 4.95
CA SER A 653 8.11 27.04 6.30
C SER A 653 7.96 25.53 6.46
N LEU A 654 7.39 24.85 5.46
CA LEU A 654 7.25 23.39 5.44
C LEU A 654 8.62 22.70 5.41
N GLU A 655 9.51 23.09 4.50
CA GLU A 655 10.86 22.51 4.41
C GLU A 655 11.62 22.67 5.72
N GLN A 656 11.53 23.83 6.37
CA GLN A 656 12.17 24.02 7.68
C GLN A 656 11.63 23.08 8.76
N VAL A 657 10.32 22.80 8.76
CA VAL A 657 9.70 21.84 9.68
C VAL A 657 10.16 20.42 9.37
N ILE A 658 10.23 20.07 8.09
CA ILE A 658 10.71 18.74 7.66
C ILE A 658 12.18 18.55 8.04
N ASP A 659 13.05 19.56 7.88
CA ASP A 659 14.46 19.51 8.29
C ASP A 659 14.60 19.28 9.79
N TRP A 660 13.84 20.02 10.61
CA TRP A 660 13.83 19.80 12.06
C TRP A 660 13.33 18.41 12.41
N TRP A 661 12.29 17.92 11.70
CA TRP A 661 11.78 16.58 11.91
C TRP A 661 12.83 15.51 11.59
N GLN A 662 13.52 15.63 10.46
CA GLN A 662 14.60 14.73 10.08
C GLN A 662 15.71 14.69 11.13
N GLY A 663 16.07 15.84 11.69
CA GLY A 663 17.07 15.94 12.78
C GLY A 663 16.68 15.22 14.07
N THR A 664 15.41 14.86 14.25
CA THR A 664 14.95 14.06 15.41
C THR A 664 14.97 12.55 15.14
N ARG A 665 15.26 12.13 13.90
CA ARG A 665 15.18 10.72 13.47
C ARG A 665 16.57 10.08 13.44
N PRO A 666 16.66 8.77 13.68
CA PRO A 666 17.94 8.05 13.74
C PRO A 666 18.43 7.55 12.37
N PHE A 667 17.88 8.06 11.26
CA PHE A 667 18.16 7.60 9.90
C PHE A 667 19.23 8.43 9.21
#